data_41b5c088fbfc394b93d91676272167f3
#
_entry.id   41b5c088fbfc394b93d91676272167f3
#
_cell.length_a   1.000
_cell.length_b   1.000
_cell.length_c   1.000
_cell.angle_alpha   90.00
_cell.angle_beta   90.00
_cell.angle_gamma   90.00
#
_symmetry.space_group_name_H-M   'P 1'
#
loop_
_entity.id
_entity.type
_entity.pdbx_description
1 polymer ?
#
loop_
_entity_poly.entity_id
_entity_poly.type
_entity_poly.pdbx_seq_one_letter_code
_entity_poly.pdbx_strand_id
1 'polypeptide(L)'
;MSFINHTRDGQHQPAATPSLLAACIAMALTPTAAFAASTTEDTVVVDGGFDNTQDLSASQDQDYSVKTTTTGTKLLLVPRDIPQSVSVISQQRMADQNLQSIGQVLTNTTGITAQVQDSDRTVFYSRGFFVSNYAYDDLPTSISEVWNFGDTAADTAIYDRIEVVRGATGLMSGTGNPAAYVNMVRKHADSPEFKGNVSASYGSWDKQRYVLDLQAPLVESGKVRGRLITGYQDNDSFVDNYHYRKKFLYGVMGADVTDSTTLSVGYEYQESHTADPTWGGLPTWYSDGSKTHYNRSQTVAPDWAYSDKDSTRIFANLTQRFDNGWEAHINGMHAETNFDSKLMYMSGYPDKETGAGLVGYGGWNRGERKQDAVDAFLRGGFDLFGRQHEMMFGGSFSRQRNHYDNSMPDAVYGMVDVGNFKNWNGNIADPQWTPWKLYSKDDIRQSSAYSSARFSLADPLHLILGARYTQYNIRYNPAGSPNTRLESTKDDVTPYAGLVYDINEDWSTYVSYTSIFQPQDKRDASGRYLDPTTGKSYEAGVKADWFNTRLTTSLAIFRIEQDNVASNTYTYMPSGESIYESLDGVVSKGVEFELNGALTDNWQLTFGATRYIAEDKNGNAVSSDQPRTTMKLFTRYQLPMLPELTVGGGVNWQNKVWTDVEGGPAGRSRAEQGSYGLVNLFSRYQVTKDFAVQANVNNLFDKEYYDYVGSYVVYGAPLNVSVSASYDF
;
A
#
# COMPACT_ATOMS: atom_id res chain seq x y z
N MET A 1 -20.95 -40.97 -48.13
CA MET A 1 -22.32 -41.05 -48.66
C MET A 1 -23.29 -40.39 -47.72
N SER A 2 -23.99 -39.41 -48.29
CA SER A 2 -25.31 -38.86 -47.95
C SER A 2 -25.43 -38.01 -46.67
N PHE A 3 -25.39 -36.73 -46.78
CA PHE A 3 -26.38 -35.64 -46.77
C PHE A 3 -27.66 -35.91 -45.94
N ILE A 4 -28.01 -35.01 -45.05
CA ILE A 4 -29.25 -34.23 -45.07
C ILE A 4 -29.21 -33.07 -44.06
N ASN A 5 -29.75 -31.93 -44.54
CA ASN A 5 -29.89 -30.58 -44.04
C ASN A 5 -30.95 -30.34 -42.94
N HIS A 6 -30.85 -29.12 -42.43
CA HIS A 6 -31.87 -28.21 -41.87
C HIS A 6 -32.08 -28.29 -40.35
N THR A 7 -32.12 -27.21 -39.60
CA THR A 7 -32.81 -25.92 -39.81
C THR A 7 -32.16 -24.82 -39.00
N ARG A 8 -32.24 -23.57 -39.48
CA ARG A 8 -31.96 -22.30 -38.78
C ARG A 8 -33.00 -22.05 -37.70
N ASP A 9 -32.53 -21.72 -36.50
CA ASP A 9 -33.30 -20.90 -35.55
C ASP A 9 -32.49 -19.68 -35.15
N GLY A 10 -33.11 -18.52 -35.33
CA GLY A 10 -32.51 -17.22 -35.09
C GLY A 10 -32.43 -16.93 -33.58
N GLN A 11 -31.25 -16.71 -33.11
CA GLN A 11 -31.05 -16.08 -31.80
C GLN A 11 -30.79 -14.59 -32.00
N HIS A 12 -31.70 -13.79 -31.48
CA HIS A 12 -31.53 -12.35 -31.27
C HIS A 12 -30.28 -12.10 -30.43
N GLN A 13 -29.29 -11.44 -30.99
CA GLN A 13 -28.23 -10.80 -30.25
C GLN A 13 -28.83 -9.58 -29.53
N PRO A 14 -28.63 -9.43 -28.19
CA PRO A 14 -28.95 -8.17 -27.54
C PRO A 14 -27.95 -7.11 -28.01
N ALA A 15 -28.46 -5.94 -28.36
CA ALA A 15 -27.69 -4.77 -28.74
C ALA A 15 -26.68 -4.42 -27.65
N ALA A 16 -25.42 -4.26 -28.03
CA ALA A 16 -24.37 -3.81 -27.16
C ALA A 16 -24.68 -2.39 -26.66
N THR A 17 -25.00 -2.26 -25.38
CA THR A 17 -25.03 -0.97 -24.69
C THR A 17 -23.62 -0.38 -24.69
N PRO A 18 -23.44 0.90 -25.08
CA PRO A 18 -22.15 1.55 -25.01
C PRO A 18 -21.67 1.53 -23.55
N SER A 19 -20.44 1.07 -23.33
CA SER A 19 -19.87 0.96 -22.00
C SER A 19 -19.81 2.34 -21.35
N LEU A 20 -20.12 2.43 -20.07
CA LEU A 20 -19.98 3.64 -19.23
C LEU A 20 -18.60 4.32 -19.41
N LEU A 21 -17.59 3.56 -19.77
CA LEU A 21 -16.24 4.06 -20.07
C LEU A 21 -16.22 5.02 -21.28
N ALA A 22 -17.02 4.75 -22.32
CA ALA A 22 -17.11 5.62 -23.48
C ALA A 22 -17.85 6.93 -23.16
N ALA A 23 -18.82 6.90 -22.25
CA ALA A 23 -19.54 8.08 -21.78
C ALA A 23 -18.66 9.01 -20.92
N CYS A 24 -17.78 8.44 -20.08
CA CYS A 24 -16.84 9.23 -19.27
C CYS A 24 -15.75 9.89 -20.15
N ILE A 25 -15.27 9.22 -21.18
CA ILE A 25 -14.26 9.76 -22.11
C ILE A 25 -14.87 10.84 -23.00
N ALA A 26 -16.14 10.69 -23.40
CA ALA A 26 -16.84 11.69 -24.22
C ALA A 26 -17.15 13.00 -23.46
N MET A 27 -17.38 12.93 -22.14
CA MET A 27 -17.56 14.13 -21.32
C MET A 27 -16.26 14.91 -21.04
N ALA A 28 -15.11 14.24 -21.10
CA ALA A 28 -13.80 14.88 -20.91
C ALA A 28 -13.27 15.61 -22.16
N LEU A 29 -13.89 15.40 -23.34
CA LEU A 29 -13.40 15.92 -24.60
C LEU A 29 -14.29 17.02 -25.23
N THR A 30 -15.34 17.50 -24.54
CA THR A 30 -16.14 18.63 -25.05
C THR A 30 -15.54 19.95 -24.58
N PRO A 31 -15.09 20.83 -25.46
CA PRO A 31 -14.60 22.16 -25.05
C PRO A 31 -15.78 23.01 -24.60
N THR A 32 -15.90 23.24 -23.31
CA THR A 32 -16.77 24.30 -22.76
C THR A 32 -16.13 25.65 -23.00
N ALA A 33 -16.86 26.53 -23.68
CA ALA A 33 -16.45 27.89 -23.96
C ALA A 33 -16.13 28.65 -22.65
N ALA A 34 -14.92 29.20 -22.59
CA ALA A 34 -14.41 29.98 -21.49
C ALA A 34 -15.21 31.28 -21.32
N PHE A 35 -15.69 31.53 -20.11
CA PHE A 35 -15.97 32.89 -19.65
C PHE A 35 -14.68 33.45 -19.04
N ALA A 36 -14.08 34.42 -19.74
CA ALA A 36 -12.95 35.16 -19.24
C ALA A 36 -13.38 36.10 -18.11
N ALA A 37 -12.95 35.80 -16.89
CA ALA A 37 -12.87 36.79 -15.83
C ALA A 37 -11.40 37.23 -15.73
N SER A 38 -11.17 38.52 -16.01
CA SER A 38 -9.86 39.14 -15.88
C SER A 38 -9.50 39.27 -14.40
N THR A 39 -8.56 38.47 -13.92
CA THR A 39 -7.82 38.74 -12.69
C THR A 39 -6.34 38.95 -13.06
N THR A 40 -5.76 39.98 -12.47
CA THR A 40 -4.36 40.37 -12.59
C THR A 40 -3.45 39.17 -12.42
N GLU A 41 -2.65 38.94 -13.45
CA GLU A 41 -1.59 37.93 -13.49
C GLU A 41 -0.51 38.25 -12.46
N ASP A 42 -0.47 37.54 -11.35
CA ASP A 42 0.80 37.23 -10.71
C ASP A 42 1.36 35.97 -11.38
N THR A 43 2.16 36.22 -12.40
CA THR A 43 2.99 35.20 -13.04
C THR A 43 3.98 34.73 -11.98
N VAL A 44 3.73 33.58 -11.36
CA VAL A 44 4.77 32.85 -10.64
C VAL A 44 5.70 32.31 -11.74
N VAL A 45 6.67 33.12 -12.13
CA VAL A 45 7.85 32.63 -12.82
C VAL A 45 8.51 31.71 -11.83
N VAL A 46 8.47 30.38 -12.09
CA VAL A 46 9.40 29.46 -11.47
C VAL A 46 10.77 29.80 -12.05
N ASP A 47 11.36 30.88 -11.51
CA ASP A 47 12.75 31.16 -11.71
C ASP A 47 13.53 30.02 -11.10
N GLY A 48 14.42 29.39 -11.86
CA GLY A 48 15.23 28.22 -11.41
C GLY A 48 16.23 28.55 -10.29
N GLY A 49 15.89 29.45 -9.40
CA GLY A 49 16.54 29.70 -8.13
C GLY A 49 15.92 28.82 -7.06
N PHE A 50 16.71 27.90 -6.54
CA PHE A 50 16.38 26.97 -5.48
C PHE A 50 16.02 27.69 -4.15
N ASP A 51 14.81 28.24 -4.06
CA ASP A 51 14.21 28.64 -2.78
C ASP A 51 13.20 27.57 -2.34
N ASN A 52 13.72 26.38 -2.00
CA ASN A 52 12.97 25.17 -1.73
C ASN A 52 12.69 24.92 -0.24
N THR A 53 12.58 25.97 0.56
CA THR A 53 12.40 25.81 2.02
C THR A 53 10.97 25.60 2.47
N GLN A 54 9.96 25.72 1.61
CA GLN A 54 8.55 25.72 2.02
C GLN A 54 7.67 24.58 1.46
N ASP A 55 8.11 23.80 0.47
CA ASP A 55 7.14 23.01 -0.32
C ASP A 55 7.18 21.48 -0.17
N LEU A 56 7.85 20.93 0.83
CA LEU A 56 7.82 19.48 1.10
C LEU A 56 6.66 19.03 2.01
N SER A 57 5.94 19.95 2.62
CA SER A 57 4.86 19.64 3.55
C SER A 57 3.50 19.78 2.87
N ALA A 58 2.84 18.65 2.57
CA ALA A 58 1.45 18.65 2.12
C ALA A 58 0.48 19.16 3.21
N SER A 59 0.96 19.24 4.47
CA SER A 59 0.14 19.63 5.63
C SER A 59 -0.24 21.11 5.66
N GLN A 60 0.31 21.94 4.78
CA GLN A 60 -0.04 23.36 4.70
C GLN A 60 -1.10 23.68 3.64
N ASP A 61 -1.31 22.78 2.66
CA ASP A 61 -2.31 22.95 1.62
C ASP A 61 -3.52 22.05 1.90
N GLN A 62 -4.72 22.64 1.93
CA GLN A 62 -5.99 21.87 2.03
C GLN A 62 -6.32 21.12 0.73
N ASP A 63 -5.40 21.06 -0.21
CA ASP A 63 -5.58 20.42 -1.51
C ASP A 63 -5.22 18.92 -1.48
N TYR A 64 -5.81 18.17 -2.42
CA TYR A 64 -5.49 16.75 -2.61
C TYR A 64 -4.23 16.55 -3.46
N SER A 65 -3.83 17.56 -4.23
CA SER A 65 -2.60 17.55 -5.01
C SER A 65 -1.38 17.98 -4.17
N VAL A 66 -0.19 17.58 -4.61
CA VAL A 66 1.09 18.05 -4.08
C VAL A 66 1.86 18.73 -5.20
N LYS A 67 2.63 19.75 -4.85
CA LYS A 67 3.40 20.51 -5.84
C LYS A 67 4.61 19.72 -6.32
N THR A 68 5.34 19.08 -5.41
CA THR A 68 6.58 18.34 -5.71
C THR A 68 6.68 17.06 -4.90
N THR A 69 7.47 16.11 -5.40
CA THR A 69 7.83 14.88 -4.68
C THR A 69 9.23 14.42 -5.09
N THR A 70 9.92 13.71 -4.20
CA THR A 70 11.19 13.03 -4.47
C THR A 70 10.99 11.58 -4.90
N THR A 71 9.77 11.07 -4.76
CA THR A 71 9.45 9.66 -4.97
C THR A 71 9.49 9.29 -6.45
N GLY A 72 10.22 8.25 -6.78
CA GLY A 72 10.47 7.74 -8.14
C GLY A 72 11.90 7.98 -8.62
N THR A 73 12.48 9.14 -8.38
CA THR A 73 13.81 9.50 -8.90
C THR A 73 14.80 10.00 -7.84
N LYS A 74 14.33 10.33 -6.64
CA LYS A 74 15.02 11.08 -5.58
C LYS A 74 15.41 12.52 -5.98
N LEU A 75 15.13 12.95 -7.21
CA LEU A 75 15.14 14.36 -7.61
C LEU A 75 13.84 15.02 -7.15
N LEU A 76 13.88 16.29 -6.80
CA LEU A 76 12.69 17.04 -6.43
C LEU A 76 11.97 17.51 -7.69
N LEU A 77 10.95 16.76 -8.10
CA LEU A 77 10.23 17.02 -9.35
C LEU A 77 8.74 17.24 -9.10
N VAL A 78 8.12 18.04 -9.98
CA VAL A 78 6.65 18.08 -10.06
C VAL A 78 6.13 16.71 -10.56
N PRO A 79 4.97 16.23 -10.12
CA PRO A 79 4.45 14.90 -10.53
C PRO A 79 4.36 14.72 -12.04
N ARG A 80 4.17 15.79 -12.81
CA ARG A 80 4.12 15.79 -14.28
C ARG A 80 5.45 15.36 -14.91
N ASP A 81 6.58 15.76 -14.32
CA ASP A 81 7.92 15.51 -14.85
C ASP A 81 8.47 14.12 -14.49
N ILE A 82 7.79 13.37 -13.63
CA ILE A 82 8.19 12.01 -13.25
C ILE A 82 7.68 11.03 -14.31
N PRO A 83 8.54 10.34 -15.07
CA PRO A 83 8.10 9.42 -16.12
C PRO A 83 7.66 8.04 -15.59
N GLN A 84 6.80 8.05 -14.59
CA GLN A 84 6.15 6.90 -13.97
C GLN A 84 4.76 7.26 -13.44
N SER A 85 3.93 6.26 -13.20
CA SER A 85 2.66 6.42 -12.51
C SER A 85 2.91 6.61 -11.00
N VAL A 86 2.61 7.80 -10.50
CA VAL A 86 2.79 8.20 -9.09
C VAL A 86 1.46 8.69 -8.55
N SER A 87 1.06 8.21 -7.37
CA SER A 87 -0.05 8.75 -6.59
C SER A 87 0.46 9.30 -5.27
N VAL A 88 0.00 10.48 -4.89
CA VAL A 88 0.26 11.06 -3.57
C VAL A 88 -1.06 11.27 -2.86
N ILE A 89 -1.16 10.72 -1.66
CA ILE A 89 -2.35 10.81 -0.82
C ILE A 89 -2.03 11.77 0.32
N SER A 90 -2.57 12.99 0.23
CA SER A 90 -2.34 14.05 1.20
C SER A 90 -3.04 13.79 2.53
N GLN A 91 -2.59 14.46 3.59
CA GLN A 91 -3.22 14.42 4.90
C GLN A 91 -4.69 14.83 4.83
N GLN A 92 -5.02 15.88 4.07
CA GLN A 92 -6.40 16.34 3.91
C GLN A 92 -7.30 15.26 3.30
N ARG A 93 -6.81 14.56 2.26
CA ARG A 93 -7.55 13.43 1.68
C ARG A 93 -7.75 12.30 2.70
N MET A 94 -6.71 11.97 3.47
CA MET A 94 -6.82 10.94 4.53
C MET A 94 -7.86 11.34 5.58
N ALA A 95 -7.90 12.61 5.98
CA ALA A 95 -8.87 13.13 6.95
C ALA A 95 -10.31 13.09 6.42
N ASP A 96 -10.57 13.60 5.22
CA ASP A 96 -11.90 13.66 4.62
C ASP A 96 -12.49 12.24 4.39
N GLN A 97 -11.67 11.32 3.90
CA GLN A 97 -12.06 9.90 3.72
C GLN A 97 -12.04 9.09 5.03
N ASN A 98 -11.59 9.68 6.15
CA ASN A 98 -11.42 9.01 7.44
C ASN A 98 -10.54 7.74 7.34
N LEU A 99 -9.41 7.84 6.61
CA LEU A 99 -8.44 6.77 6.42
C LEU A 99 -7.46 6.76 7.61
N GLN A 100 -7.62 5.83 8.52
CA GLN A 100 -6.92 5.80 9.82
C GLN A 100 -5.75 4.79 9.86
N SER A 101 -5.53 4.03 8.79
CA SER A 101 -4.39 3.12 8.66
C SER A 101 -3.80 3.16 7.25
N ILE A 102 -2.53 2.77 7.12
CA ILE A 102 -1.85 2.63 5.82
C ILE A 102 -2.62 1.68 4.90
N GLY A 103 -3.16 0.59 5.44
CA GLY A 103 -3.99 -0.35 4.69
C GLY A 103 -5.23 0.31 4.07
N GLN A 104 -5.92 1.17 4.80
CA GLN A 104 -7.07 1.91 4.28
C GLN A 104 -6.65 2.92 3.20
N VAL A 105 -5.49 3.57 3.34
CA VAL A 105 -4.94 4.45 2.30
C VAL A 105 -4.67 3.66 1.02
N LEU A 106 -3.97 2.53 1.13
CA LEU A 106 -3.66 1.68 -0.02
C LEU A 106 -4.92 1.13 -0.70
N THR A 107 -5.93 0.71 0.06
CA THR A 107 -7.23 0.27 -0.47
C THR A 107 -7.91 1.36 -1.31
N ASN A 108 -7.69 2.64 -0.98
CA ASN A 108 -8.24 3.79 -1.69
C ASN A 108 -7.29 4.43 -2.72
N THR A 109 -6.11 3.82 -2.97
CA THR A 109 -5.12 4.31 -3.94
C THR A 109 -5.33 3.67 -5.30
N THR A 110 -5.21 4.47 -6.38
CA THR A 110 -5.29 4.01 -7.78
C THR A 110 -4.29 2.89 -8.05
N GLY A 111 -4.70 1.86 -8.77
CA GLY A 111 -3.82 0.74 -9.19
C GLY A 111 -3.38 -0.20 -8.07
N ILE A 112 -3.88 -0.01 -6.84
CA ILE A 112 -3.65 -0.92 -5.71
C ILE A 112 -4.94 -1.70 -5.42
N THR A 113 -4.81 -2.99 -5.16
CA THR A 113 -5.91 -3.85 -4.71
C THR A 113 -5.54 -4.49 -3.37
N ALA A 114 -6.53 -4.60 -2.49
CA ALA A 114 -6.38 -5.25 -1.19
C ALA A 114 -6.95 -6.66 -1.26
N GLN A 115 -6.30 -7.59 -0.58
CA GLN A 115 -6.81 -8.93 -0.33
C GLN A 115 -6.79 -9.16 1.19
N VAL A 116 -7.95 -9.15 1.80
CA VAL A 116 -8.12 -9.36 3.24
C VAL A 116 -8.20 -10.86 3.50
N GLN A 117 -7.09 -11.44 3.93
CA GLN A 117 -6.98 -12.90 4.12
C GLN A 117 -7.69 -13.39 5.39
N ASP A 118 -7.81 -12.52 6.38
CA ASP A 118 -8.53 -12.73 7.64
C ASP A 118 -8.71 -11.39 8.37
N SER A 119 -9.18 -11.41 9.60
CA SER A 119 -9.45 -10.20 10.38
C SER A 119 -8.25 -9.27 10.59
N ASP A 120 -7.02 -9.81 10.52
CA ASP A 120 -5.78 -9.11 10.89
C ASP A 120 -4.78 -8.99 9.75
N ARG A 121 -4.92 -9.80 8.68
CA ARG A 121 -3.97 -9.83 7.57
C ARG A 121 -4.60 -9.32 6.28
N THR A 122 -4.11 -8.18 5.84
CA THR A 122 -4.40 -7.64 4.50
C THR A 122 -3.09 -7.52 3.73
N VAL A 123 -3.06 -8.10 2.55
CA VAL A 123 -1.95 -7.96 1.60
C VAL A 123 -2.40 -7.12 0.40
N PHE A 124 -1.43 -6.46 -0.21
CA PHE A 124 -1.71 -5.51 -1.29
C PHE A 124 -1.02 -5.95 -2.57
N TYR A 125 -1.71 -5.72 -3.68
CA TYR A 125 -1.21 -6.02 -5.00
C TYR A 125 -1.30 -4.78 -5.90
N SER A 126 -0.35 -4.65 -6.80
CA SER A 126 -0.38 -3.66 -7.87
C SER A 126 -0.08 -4.35 -9.19
N ARG A 127 -0.94 -4.12 -10.20
CA ARG A 127 -0.75 -4.67 -11.55
C ARG A 127 -0.58 -6.20 -11.57
N GLY A 128 -1.12 -6.91 -10.56
CA GLY A 128 -1.05 -8.37 -10.40
C GLY A 128 0.13 -8.90 -9.59
N PHE A 129 1.01 -8.03 -9.06
CA PHE A 129 2.16 -8.40 -8.24
C PHE A 129 1.98 -7.94 -6.79
N PHE A 130 2.48 -8.75 -5.85
CA PHE A 130 2.46 -8.45 -4.42
C PHE A 130 3.33 -7.23 -4.09
N VAL A 131 2.81 -6.27 -3.33
CA VAL A 131 3.51 -5.07 -2.88
C VAL A 131 4.35 -5.40 -1.65
N SER A 132 5.65 -5.55 -1.84
CA SER A 132 6.63 -5.85 -0.78
C SER A 132 7.47 -4.65 -0.36
N ASN A 133 7.50 -3.59 -1.17
CA ASN A 133 8.44 -2.48 -1.04
C ASN A 133 7.78 -1.30 -0.34
N TYR A 134 8.12 -1.11 0.92
CA TYR A 134 7.68 0.01 1.74
C TYR A 134 8.89 0.84 2.16
N ALA A 135 8.65 2.09 2.52
CA ALA A 135 9.69 2.96 3.07
C ALA A 135 9.11 3.92 4.09
N TYR A 136 9.97 4.34 5.01
CA TYR A 136 9.72 5.39 5.98
C TYR A 136 10.71 6.52 5.68
N ASP A 137 10.22 7.67 5.20
CA ASP A 137 11.05 8.80 4.74
C ASP A 137 12.17 8.33 3.78
N ASP A 138 11.79 7.58 2.73
CA ASP A 138 12.69 7.01 1.73
C ASP A 138 13.69 5.94 2.23
N LEU A 139 13.60 5.49 3.48
CA LEU A 139 14.38 4.36 4.00
C LEU A 139 13.63 3.04 3.75
N PRO A 140 14.08 2.19 2.82
CA PRO A 140 13.36 0.99 2.44
C PRO A 140 13.26 -0.05 3.56
N THR A 141 12.09 -0.67 3.68
CA THR A 141 11.84 -1.87 4.48
C THR A 141 11.06 -2.88 3.66
N SER A 142 11.29 -4.17 3.89
CA SER A 142 10.56 -5.24 3.23
C SER A 142 9.50 -5.83 4.16
N ILE A 143 8.26 -5.91 3.67
CA ILE A 143 7.15 -6.53 4.38
C ILE A 143 7.01 -7.99 3.92
N SER A 144 6.79 -8.88 4.86
CA SER A 144 6.52 -10.30 4.58
C SER A 144 5.05 -10.50 4.20
N GLU A 145 4.80 -11.31 3.18
CA GLU A 145 3.45 -11.76 2.84
C GLU A 145 2.89 -12.76 3.90
N VAL A 146 3.78 -13.50 4.54
CA VAL A 146 3.43 -14.58 5.49
C VAL A 146 3.29 -14.06 6.91
N TRP A 147 4.28 -13.26 7.38
CA TRP A 147 4.35 -12.79 8.76
C TRP A 147 3.84 -11.37 8.88
N ASN A 148 2.72 -11.21 9.57
CA ASN A 148 2.09 -9.90 9.77
C ASN A 148 2.62 -9.21 11.03
N PHE A 149 3.52 -8.25 10.84
CA PHE A 149 4.04 -7.37 11.89
C PHE A 149 3.19 -6.11 12.15
N GLY A 150 2.05 -5.96 11.47
CA GLY A 150 1.17 -4.79 11.62
C GLY A 150 1.60 -3.55 10.83
N ASP A 151 2.55 -3.64 9.91
CA ASP A 151 3.04 -2.47 9.14
C ASP A 151 1.93 -1.70 8.43
N THR A 152 0.98 -2.40 7.83
CA THR A 152 -0.16 -1.78 7.12
C THR A 152 -1.29 -1.33 8.05
N ALA A 153 -1.26 -1.75 9.34
CA ALA A 153 -2.16 -1.25 10.39
C ALA A 153 -1.62 0.02 11.07
N ALA A 154 -0.41 0.49 10.70
CA ALA A 154 0.18 1.71 11.21
C ALA A 154 -0.75 2.91 11.03
N ASP A 155 -0.75 3.79 12.02
CA ASP A 155 -1.69 4.91 12.11
C ASP A 155 -1.31 6.06 11.18
N THR A 156 -2.28 6.58 10.44
CA THR A 156 -2.05 7.69 9.50
C THR A 156 -1.85 9.04 10.17
N ALA A 157 -2.24 9.21 11.43
CA ALA A 157 -2.12 10.48 12.14
C ALA A 157 -0.69 11.03 12.22
N ILE A 158 0.32 10.15 12.15
CA ILE A 158 1.74 10.50 12.23
C ILE A 158 2.39 10.81 10.87
N TYR A 159 1.67 10.58 9.77
CA TYR A 159 2.19 10.81 8.42
C TYR A 159 1.62 12.08 7.81
N ASP A 160 2.46 12.79 7.09
CA ASP A 160 2.10 13.96 6.29
C ASP A 160 1.40 13.55 4.99
N ARG A 161 1.93 12.54 4.34
CA ARG A 161 1.40 11.96 3.10
C ARG A 161 1.90 10.55 2.88
N ILE A 162 1.21 9.83 2.00
CA ILE A 162 1.63 8.52 1.51
C ILE A 162 1.83 8.62 0.01
N GLU A 163 3.01 8.20 -0.45
CA GLU A 163 3.39 8.26 -1.86
C GLU A 163 3.49 6.84 -2.42
N VAL A 164 2.93 6.61 -3.60
CA VAL A 164 2.90 5.29 -4.24
C VAL A 164 3.38 5.39 -5.68
N VAL A 165 4.51 4.75 -5.98
CA VAL A 165 5.05 4.59 -7.34
C VAL A 165 4.77 3.18 -7.82
N ARG A 166 4.10 3.03 -8.96
CA ARG A 166 3.71 1.73 -9.52
C ARG A 166 4.73 1.21 -10.54
N GLY A 167 4.92 -0.12 -10.57
CA GLY A 167 5.85 -0.82 -11.46
C GLY A 167 7.14 -1.24 -10.79
N ALA A 168 8.20 -1.44 -11.56
CA ALA A 168 9.52 -1.79 -11.04
C ALA A 168 10.21 -0.54 -10.44
N THR A 169 10.63 -0.62 -9.19
CA THR A 169 11.12 0.53 -8.41
C THR A 169 12.51 0.31 -7.83
N GLY A 170 13.36 -0.44 -8.56
CA GLY A 170 14.68 -0.82 -8.08
C GLY A 170 15.62 0.34 -7.78
N LEU A 171 15.46 1.50 -8.48
CA LEU A 171 16.21 2.72 -8.16
C LEU A 171 15.93 3.19 -6.72
N MET A 172 14.69 3.06 -6.24
CA MET A 172 14.27 3.49 -4.90
C MET A 172 14.55 2.43 -3.84
N SER A 173 14.11 1.19 -4.05
CA SER A 173 14.14 0.11 -3.05
C SER A 173 15.38 -0.78 -3.12
N GLY A 174 16.04 -0.87 -4.27
CA GLY A 174 17.07 -1.84 -4.57
C GLY A 174 16.48 -3.21 -4.91
N THR A 175 15.94 -3.92 -3.92
CA THR A 175 15.32 -5.24 -4.12
C THR A 175 13.81 -5.20 -3.92
N GLY A 176 13.09 -6.16 -4.50
CA GLY A 176 11.64 -6.35 -4.31
C GLY A 176 10.90 -6.83 -5.57
N ASN A 177 9.58 -6.80 -5.51
CA ASN A 177 8.69 -7.16 -6.61
C ASN A 177 8.39 -5.96 -7.53
N PRO A 178 8.08 -6.19 -8.81
CA PRO A 178 7.74 -5.10 -9.74
C PRO A 178 6.28 -4.64 -9.58
N ALA A 179 5.85 -4.43 -8.36
CA ALA A 179 4.47 -4.08 -8.00
C ALA A 179 4.30 -2.57 -7.79
N ALA A 180 4.77 -2.11 -6.65
CA ALA A 180 4.79 -0.71 -6.25
C ALA A 180 5.80 -0.48 -5.12
N TYR A 181 6.18 0.79 -4.94
CA TYR A 181 6.92 1.31 -3.79
C TYR A 181 5.99 2.26 -3.04
N VAL A 182 5.85 2.04 -1.73
CA VAL A 182 4.99 2.82 -0.84
C VAL A 182 5.85 3.57 0.15
N ASN A 183 5.93 4.89 0.03
CA ASN A 183 6.70 5.76 0.92
C ASN A 183 5.76 6.45 1.91
N MET A 184 6.02 6.23 3.18
CA MET A 184 5.29 6.84 4.29
C MET A 184 6.11 8.03 4.80
N VAL A 185 5.71 9.25 4.40
CA VAL A 185 6.39 10.48 4.78
C VAL A 185 5.83 10.97 6.11
N ARG A 186 6.70 11.06 7.13
CA ARG A 186 6.31 11.46 8.48
C ARG A 186 6.08 12.96 8.59
N LYS A 187 5.25 13.36 9.54
CA LYS A 187 5.07 14.75 9.92
C LYS A 187 6.33 15.31 10.59
N HIS A 188 6.67 16.56 10.30
CA HIS A 188 7.79 17.28 10.88
C HIS A 188 7.35 18.27 11.97
N ALA A 189 8.31 18.75 12.77
CA ALA A 189 8.15 19.86 13.72
C ALA A 189 8.56 21.15 13.00
N ASP A 190 7.62 21.78 12.30
CA ASP A 190 7.87 22.94 11.43
C ASP A 190 7.24 24.24 11.92
N SER A 191 6.34 24.18 12.90
CA SER A 191 5.65 25.37 13.38
C SER A 191 6.51 26.25 14.29
N PRO A 192 6.69 27.55 13.95
CA PRO A 192 7.34 28.50 14.84
C PRO A 192 6.42 28.99 15.97
N GLU A 193 5.15 28.60 15.96
CA GLU A 193 4.14 28.99 16.94
C GLU A 193 3.55 27.77 17.62
N PHE A 194 3.02 27.96 18.85
CA PHE A 194 2.27 26.91 19.52
C PHE A 194 0.95 26.71 18.78
N LYS A 195 0.69 25.48 18.37
CA LYS A 195 -0.59 25.07 17.79
C LYS A 195 -0.85 23.59 18.09
N GLY A 196 -2.12 23.24 18.09
CA GLY A 196 -2.52 21.87 18.35
C GLY A 196 -3.85 21.53 17.72
N ASN A 197 -4.08 20.23 17.61
CA ASN A 197 -5.35 19.65 17.22
C ASN A 197 -5.70 18.55 18.22
N VAL A 198 -6.92 18.53 18.71
CA VAL A 198 -7.50 17.40 19.44
C VAL A 198 -8.71 16.90 18.67
N SER A 199 -8.78 15.58 18.46
CA SER A 199 -9.94 14.97 17.83
C SER A 199 -10.45 13.77 18.62
N ALA A 200 -11.78 13.59 18.60
CA ALA A 200 -12.48 12.45 19.18
C ALA A 200 -13.49 11.93 18.17
N SER A 201 -13.58 10.62 18.03
CA SER A 201 -14.60 10.00 17.17
C SER A 201 -15.27 8.82 17.83
N TYR A 202 -16.54 8.60 17.43
CA TYR A 202 -17.35 7.46 17.80
C TYR A 202 -18.01 6.86 16.55
N GLY A 203 -18.10 5.55 16.48
CA GLY A 203 -18.66 4.90 15.30
C GLY A 203 -19.30 3.54 15.57
N SER A 204 -19.74 2.88 14.51
CA SER A 204 -20.28 1.52 14.55
C SER A 204 -19.33 0.56 15.28
N TRP A 205 -19.90 -0.43 15.95
CA TRP A 205 -19.18 -1.41 16.77
C TRP A 205 -18.38 -0.80 17.91
N ASP A 206 -19.01 0.16 18.60
CA ASP A 206 -18.48 0.89 19.77
C ASP A 206 -17.08 1.49 19.51
N LYS A 207 -16.78 1.86 18.25
CA LYS A 207 -15.49 2.39 17.86
C LYS A 207 -15.27 3.77 18.45
N GLN A 208 -14.32 3.84 19.36
CA GLN A 208 -13.86 5.06 20.02
C GLN A 208 -12.44 5.35 19.59
N ARG A 209 -12.15 6.61 19.22
CA ARG A 209 -10.79 7.03 18.86
C ARG A 209 -10.53 8.45 19.30
N TYR A 210 -9.36 8.67 19.88
CA TYR A 210 -8.90 9.96 20.39
C TYR A 210 -7.49 10.22 19.85
N VAL A 211 -7.24 11.43 19.34
CA VAL A 211 -5.94 11.84 18.83
C VAL A 211 -5.62 13.24 19.30
N LEU A 212 -4.38 13.46 19.72
CA LEU A 212 -3.81 14.75 20.07
C LEU A 212 -2.57 14.97 19.21
N ASP A 213 -2.47 16.12 18.54
CA ASP A 213 -1.32 16.56 17.75
C ASP A 213 -0.92 17.98 18.22
N LEU A 214 0.25 18.12 18.81
CA LEU A 214 0.77 19.37 19.37
C LEU A 214 2.07 19.77 18.69
N GLN A 215 2.21 21.04 18.38
CA GLN A 215 3.46 21.63 17.91
C GLN A 215 3.81 22.86 18.73
N ALA A 216 5.11 23.05 18.99
CA ALA A 216 5.58 24.22 19.71
C ALA A 216 7.04 24.58 19.36
N PRO A 217 7.42 25.86 19.33
CA PRO A 217 8.80 26.26 19.45
C PRO A 217 9.31 25.87 20.86
N LEU A 218 10.47 25.23 20.92
CA LEU A 218 11.10 24.84 22.19
C LEU A 218 12.10 25.89 22.70
N VAL A 219 12.42 26.86 21.83
CA VAL A 219 13.24 28.04 22.15
C VAL A 219 12.59 29.29 21.57
N GLU A 220 12.80 30.45 22.20
CA GLU A 220 12.20 31.74 21.77
C GLU A 220 12.52 32.12 20.33
N SER A 221 13.68 31.72 19.82
CA SER A 221 14.07 32.01 18.44
C SER A 221 13.29 31.22 17.38
N GLY A 222 12.49 30.23 17.78
CA GLY A 222 11.82 29.30 16.86
C GLY A 222 12.75 28.34 16.12
N LYS A 223 14.06 28.41 16.34
CA LYS A 223 15.05 27.52 15.65
C LYS A 223 15.01 26.08 16.12
N VAL A 224 14.45 25.79 17.29
CA VAL A 224 14.21 24.45 17.78
C VAL A 224 12.71 24.28 18.02
N ARG A 225 12.12 23.30 17.37
CA ARG A 225 10.67 23.04 17.36
C ARG A 225 10.41 21.60 17.74
N GLY A 226 9.29 21.35 18.39
CA GLY A 226 8.82 20.02 18.75
C GLY A 226 7.43 19.74 18.23
N ARG A 227 7.16 18.47 17.91
CA ARG A 227 5.82 17.95 17.64
C ARG A 227 5.60 16.67 18.41
N LEU A 228 4.42 16.54 19.02
CA LEU A 228 3.97 15.37 19.74
C LEU A 228 2.62 14.93 19.22
N ILE A 229 2.50 13.69 18.77
CA ILE A 229 1.24 13.11 18.33
C ILE A 229 1.00 11.84 19.15
N THR A 230 -0.18 11.70 19.73
CA THR A 230 -0.56 10.49 20.45
C THR A 230 -2.01 10.16 20.20
N GLY A 231 -2.36 8.89 20.26
CA GLY A 231 -3.74 8.47 20.09
C GLY A 231 -4.03 7.11 20.69
N TYR A 232 -5.32 6.90 20.88
CA TYR A 232 -5.93 5.68 21.41
C TYR A 232 -7.15 5.33 20.58
N GLN A 233 -7.31 4.05 20.26
CA GLN A 233 -8.49 3.50 19.60
C GLN A 233 -8.88 2.20 20.30
N ASP A 234 -10.21 2.02 20.46
CA ASP A 234 -10.83 0.82 21.03
C ASP A 234 -12.12 0.56 20.27
N ASN A 235 -12.33 -0.67 19.78
CA ASN A 235 -13.51 -1.02 19.01
C ASN A 235 -13.75 -2.53 18.96
N ASP A 236 -15.03 -2.87 18.86
CA ASP A 236 -15.47 -4.19 18.39
C ASP A 236 -15.44 -4.27 16.85
N SER A 237 -15.96 -5.34 16.28
CA SER A 237 -16.12 -5.55 14.84
C SER A 237 -17.53 -6.02 14.50
N PHE A 238 -17.87 -6.05 13.20
CA PHE A 238 -19.04 -6.77 12.73
C PHE A 238 -18.88 -8.29 12.86
N VAL A 239 -17.66 -8.79 13.05
CA VAL A 239 -17.37 -10.21 13.33
C VAL A 239 -17.54 -10.45 14.84
N ASP A 240 -18.32 -11.46 15.20
CA ASP A 240 -18.65 -11.79 16.58
C ASP A 240 -17.36 -12.05 17.39
N ASN A 241 -17.36 -11.57 18.64
CA ASN A 241 -16.29 -11.68 19.64
C ASN A 241 -15.02 -10.86 19.34
N TYR A 242 -14.79 -10.40 18.11
CA TYR A 242 -13.59 -9.66 17.75
C TYR A 242 -13.54 -8.32 18.46
N HIS A 243 -12.42 -8.03 19.12
CA HIS A 243 -12.16 -6.74 19.78
C HIS A 243 -10.74 -6.27 19.47
N TYR A 244 -10.61 -4.99 19.12
CA TYR A 244 -9.35 -4.37 18.69
C TYR A 244 -9.04 -3.12 19.51
N ARG A 245 -7.79 -3.02 20.00
CA ARG A 245 -7.25 -1.87 20.70
C ARG A 245 -5.94 -1.44 20.10
N LYS A 246 -5.75 -0.12 19.92
CA LYS A 246 -4.50 0.46 19.43
C LYS A 246 -4.11 1.69 20.22
N LYS A 247 -2.79 1.86 20.47
CA LYS A 247 -2.17 3.05 21.03
C LYS A 247 -0.98 3.44 20.17
N PHE A 248 -0.72 4.73 20.05
CA PHE A 248 0.48 5.21 19.40
C PHE A 248 0.99 6.50 20.03
N LEU A 249 2.31 6.69 19.93
CA LEU A 249 3.04 7.87 20.35
C LEU A 249 4.08 8.20 19.27
N TYR A 250 4.09 9.44 18.85
CA TYR A 250 5.07 10.00 17.92
C TYR A 250 5.60 11.30 18.47
N GLY A 251 6.89 11.45 18.55
CA GLY A 251 7.55 12.68 18.94
C GLY A 251 8.68 13.00 17.98
N VAL A 252 8.75 14.24 17.50
CA VAL A 252 9.85 14.69 16.67
C VAL A 252 10.31 16.09 17.11
N MET A 253 11.60 16.29 17.10
CA MET A 253 12.24 17.59 17.34
C MET A 253 13.00 17.99 16.07
N GLY A 254 12.73 19.17 15.56
CA GLY A 254 13.44 19.81 14.46
C GLY A 254 14.27 20.98 14.95
N ALA A 255 15.50 21.10 14.46
CA ALA A 255 16.41 22.16 14.83
C ALA A 255 17.11 22.74 13.60
N ASP A 256 17.04 24.06 13.42
CA ASP A 256 17.87 24.81 12.50
C ASP A 256 19.22 25.08 13.19
N VAL A 257 20.15 24.12 13.03
CA VAL A 257 21.48 24.15 13.67
C VAL A 257 22.28 25.35 13.17
N THR A 258 22.16 25.64 11.86
CA THR A 258 22.60 26.86 11.21
C THR A 258 21.50 27.29 10.23
N ASP A 259 21.66 28.43 9.57
CA ASP A 259 20.70 28.89 8.54
C ASP A 259 20.66 27.94 7.31
N SER A 260 21.68 27.09 7.13
CA SER A 260 21.79 26.11 6.06
C SER A 260 21.73 24.65 6.51
N THR A 261 21.66 24.38 7.83
CA THR A 261 21.68 23.02 8.38
C THR A 261 20.44 22.76 9.22
N THR A 262 19.62 21.81 8.83
CA THR A 262 18.45 21.36 9.59
C THR A 262 18.66 19.92 10.08
N LEU A 263 18.40 19.66 11.35
CA LEU A 263 18.42 18.33 11.98
C LEU A 263 17.05 18.01 12.54
N SER A 264 16.53 16.84 12.22
CA SER A 264 15.34 16.26 12.86
C SER A 264 15.70 14.95 13.57
N VAL A 265 15.19 14.77 14.79
CA VAL A 265 15.30 13.49 15.53
C VAL A 265 13.92 13.14 16.06
N GLY A 266 13.52 11.89 15.89
CA GLY A 266 12.18 11.48 16.29
C GLY A 266 12.12 10.06 16.85
N TYR A 267 11.00 9.82 17.52
CA TYR A 267 10.62 8.56 18.13
C TYR A 267 9.18 8.22 17.75
N GLU A 268 8.93 6.98 17.37
CA GLU A 268 7.62 6.44 17.05
C GLU A 268 7.41 5.14 17.83
N TYR A 269 6.27 5.01 18.49
CA TYR A 269 5.80 3.77 19.11
C TYR A 269 4.36 3.52 18.71
N GLN A 270 4.05 2.29 18.31
CA GLN A 270 2.70 1.83 18.04
C GLN A 270 2.50 0.44 18.63
N GLU A 271 1.36 0.22 19.26
CA GLU A 271 0.97 -1.04 19.89
C GLU A 271 -0.47 -1.35 19.48
N SER A 272 -0.75 -2.60 19.14
CA SER A 272 -2.10 -3.10 18.93
C SER A 272 -2.31 -4.44 19.61
N HIS A 273 -3.52 -4.62 20.13
CA HIS A 273 -4.01 -5.87 20.71
C HIS A 273 -5.32 -6.25 20.03
N THR A 274 -5.41 -7.48 19.54
CA THR A 274 -6.64 -8.03 18.98
C THR A 274 -7.04 -9.26 19.80
N ALA A 275 -8.24 -9.27 20.35
CA ALA A 275 -8.86 -10.46 20.92
C ALA A 275 -9.73 -11.14 19.86
N ASP A 276 -9.74 -12.45 19.89
CA ASP A 276 -10.51 -13.34 19.02
C ASP A 276 -10.32 -13.08 17.50
N PRO A 277 -9.08 -12.82 17.03
CA PRO A 277 -8.82 -12.66 15.62
C PRO A 277 -9.01 -13.98 14.88
N THR A 278 -9.53 -13.90 13.65
CA THR A 278 -9.63 -15.08 12.78
C THR A 278 -8.28 -15.37 12.12
N TRP A 279 -8.01 -16.64 11.84
CA TRP A 279 -6.97 -17.09 10.92
C TRP A 279 -7.64 -17.82 9.76
N GLY A 280 -7.73 -17.15 8.60
CA GLY A 280 -8.61 -17.54 7.51
C GLY A 280 -10.04 -17.07 7.71
N GLY A 281 -11.00 -17.77 7.12
CA GLY A 281 -12.41 -17.39 7.12
C GLY A 281 -13.37 -18.57 7.12
N LEU A 282 -14.61 -18.29 6.74
CA LEU A 282 -15.70 -19.28 6.74
C LEU A 282 -15.59 -20.23 5.53
N PRO A 283 -15.79 -21.55 5.69
CA PRO A 283 -15.69 -22.52 4.60
C PRO A 283 -16.58 -22.16 3.40
N THR A 284 -16.05 -22.21 2.18
CA THR A 284 -16.80 -21.84 0.96
C THR A 284 -17.86 -22.86 0.56
N TRP A 285 -17.68 -24.14 0.92
CA TRP A 285 -18.58 -25.22 0.54
C TRP A 285 -18.92 -26.10 1.73
N TYR A 286 -20.04 -26.77 1.63
CA TYR A 286 -20.34 -27.98 2.41
C TYR A 286 -19.61 -29.19 1.83
N SER A 287 -19.55 -30.30 2.58
CA SER A 287 -18.92 -31.54 2.16
C SER A 287 -19.60 -32.20 0.95
N ASP A 288 -20.86 -31.84 0.65
CA ASP A 288 -21.60 -32.27 -0.52
C ASP A 288 -21.28 -31.45 -1.78
N GLY A 289 -20.43 -30.42 -1.67
CA GLY A 289 -20.04 -29.51 -2.76
C GLY A 289 -21.01 -28.35 -2.96
N SER A 290 -22.10 -28.24 -2.24
CA SER A 290 -22.98 -27.07 -2.29
C SER A 290 -22.32 -25.87 -1.60
N LYS A 291 -22.58 -24.65 -2.10
CA LYS A 291 -22.03 -23.41 -1.49
C LYS A 291 -22.67 -23.15 -0.13
N THR A 292 -21.86 -22.70 0.80
CA THR A 292 -22.31 -22.22 2.10
C THR A 292 -22.85 -20.80 1.99
N HIS A 293 -23.66 -20.43 2.96
CA HIS A 293 -24.04 -19.05 3.19
C HIS A 293 -24.14 -18.85 4.71
N TYR A 294 -23.32 -17.95 5.25
CA TYR A 294 -23.25 -17.68 6.67
C TYR A 294 -23.72 -16.26 6.97
N ASN A 295 -24.06 -16.00 8.22
CA ASN A 295 -24.15 -14.62 8.68
C ASN A 295 -22.74 -14.02 8.59
N ARG A 296 -22.59 -12.82 8.02
CA ARG A 296 -21.30 -12.14 7.89
C ARG A 296 -20.63 -11.82 9.23
N SER A 297 -21.39 -11.86 10.35
CA SER A 297 -20.83 -11.70 11.69
C SER A 297 -20.21 -12.97 12.25
N GLN A 298 -20.48 -14.14 11.64
CA GLN A 298 -20.01 -15.42 12.19
C GLN A 298 -18.48 -15.48 12.19
N THR A 299 -17.92 -15.80 13.38
CA THR A 299 -16.48 -15.98 13.56
C THR A 299 -16.04 -17.42 13.30
N VAL A 300 -14.76 -17.62 12.96
CA VAL A 300 -14.04 -18.89 13.02
C VAL A 300 -13.01 -18.92 14.16
N ALA A 301 -12.85 -17.82 14.88
CA ALA A 301 -11.89 -17.71 15.97
C ALA A 301 -12.36 -18.45 17.22
N PRO A 302 -11.47 -19.13 17.95
CA PRO A 302 -11.73 -19.56 19.31
C PRO A 302 -11.54 -18.39 20.29
N ASP A 303 -12.20 -18.43 21.43
CA ASP A 303 -12.21 -17.41 22.48
C ASP A 303 -10.88 -17.24 23.24
N TRP A 304 -9.90 -18.09 22.97
CA TRP A 304 -8.53 -17.97 23.48
C TRP A 304 -7.56 -17.35 22.44
N ALA A 305 -8.04 -17.03 21.23
CA ALA A 305 -7.19 -16.46 20.19
C ALA A 305 -6.84 -14.99 20.51
N TYR A 306 -5.62 -14.59 20.20
CA TYR A 306 -5.20 -13.21 20.28
C TYR A 306 -4.06 -12.89 19.30
N SER A 307 -3.85 -11.60 19.04
CA SER A 307 -2.72 -11.10 18.26
C SER A 307 -2.25 -9.76 18.82
N ASP A 308 -1.05 -9.77 19.40
CA ASP A 308 -0.37 -8.61 19.93
C ASP A 308 0.73 -8.18 18.97
N LYS A 309 0.83 -6.88 18.71
CA LYS A 309 1.87 -6.32 17.86
C LYS A 309 2.35 -5.02 18.44
N ASP A 310 3.65 -4.81 18.44
CA ASP A 310 4.25 -3.53 18.78
C ASP A 310 5.38 -3.16 17.83
N SER A 311 5.60 -1.89 17.66
CA SER A 311 6.71 -1.37 16.87
C SER A 311 7.27 -0.10 17.49
N THR A 312 8.59 -0.03 17.56
CA THR A 312 9.37 1.14 17.99
C THR A 312 10.28 1.56 16.86
N ARG A 313 10.32 2.87 16.54
CA ARG A 313 11.28 3.44 15.59
C ARG A 313 11.92 4.67 16.17
N ILE A 314 13.25 4.76 16.03
CA ILE A 314 14.03 5.96 16.30
C ILE A 314 14.65 6.38 14.98
N PHE A 315 14.54 7.64 14.63
CA PHE A 315 15.06 8.14 13.36
C PHE A 315 15.71 9.50 13.50
N ALA A 316 16.61 9.81 12.56
CA ALA A 316 17.24 11.12 12.46
C ALA A 316 17.43 11.48 10.98
N ASN A 317 17.15 12.73 10.64
CA ASN A 317 17.29 13.28 9.30
C ASN A 317 18.12 14.56 9.40
N LEU A 318 19.19 14.66 8.61
CA LEU A 318 20.06 15.84 8.48
C LEU A 318 19.98 16.34 7.05
N THR A 319 19.71 17.62 6.89
CA THR A 319 19.78 18.33 5.60
C THR A 319 20.78 19.47 5.72
N GLN A 320 21.75 19.50 4.81
CA GLN A 320 22.71 20.59 4.65
C GLN A 320 22.56 21.23 3.27
N ARG A 321 22.26 22.51 3.22
CA ARG A 321 22.24 23.30 2.00
C ARG A 321 23.56 24.02 1.81
N PHE A 322 24.04 24.10 0.57
CA PHE A 322 25.28 24.76 0.22
C PHE A 322 24.98 25.99 -0.65
N ASP A 323 25.82 27.01 -0.58
CA ASP A 323 25.65 28.30 -1.31
C ASP A 323 25.57 28.13 -2.84
N ASN A 324 26.05 27.01 -3.37
CA ASN A 324 26.01 26.69 -4.80
C ASN A 324 24.70 25.96 -5.23
N GLY A 325 23.69 25.92 -4.36
CA GLY A 325 22.40 25.26 -4.63
C GLY A 325 22.40 23.73 -4.48
N TRP A 326 23.50 23.12 -4.02
CA TRP A 326 23.52 21.70 -3.67
C TRP A 326 22.99 21.44 -2.29
N GLU A 327 22.43 20.24 -2.10
CA GLU A 327 21.96 19.78 -0.80
C GLU A 327 22.53 18.39 -0.48
N ALA A 328 22.93 18.18 0.77
CA ALA A 328 23.29 16.89 1.33
C ALA A 328 22.20 16.43 2.28
N HIS A 329 21.79 15.18 2.16
CA HIS A 329 20.82 14.54 3.02
C HIS A 329 21.40 13.28 3.65
N ILE A 330 21.17 13.10 4.94
CA ILE A 330 21.51 11.87 5.67
C ILE A 330 20.29 11.46 6.49
N ASN A 331 19.75 10.30 6.20
CA ASN A 331 18.60 9.72 6.90
C ASN A 331 19.04 8.44 7.59
N GLY A 332 18.67 8.27 8.85
CA GLY A 332 18.97 7.07 9.62
C GLY A 332 17.76 6.59 10.42
N MET A 333 17.61 5.28 10.57
CA MET A 333 16.52 4.68 11.35
C MET A 333 16.99 3.40 12.03
N HIS A 334 16.59 3.25 13.29
CA HIS A 334 16.55 1.97 14.00
C HIS A 334 15.09 1.62 14.28
N ALA A 335 14.68 0.41 13.90
CA ALA A 335 13.32 -0.08 14.09
C ALA A 335 13.33 -1.46 14.75
N GLU A 336 12.43 -1.66 15.70
CA GLU A 336 12.13 -2.95 16.32
C GLU A 336 10.63 -3.17 16.25
N THR A 337 10.22 -4.33 15.73
CA THR A 337 8.81 -4.69 15.57
C THR A 337 8.62 -6.12 16.05
N ASN A 338 7.64 -6.34 16.91
CA ASN A 338 7.33 -7.64 17.51
C ASN A 338 5.88 -8.03 17.23
N PHE A 339 5.64 -9.33 17.23
CA PHE A 339 4.30 -9.88 17.34
C PHE A 339 4.29 -11.13 18.22
N ASP A 340 3.17 -11.35 18.91
CA ASP A 340 2.82 -12.59 19.62
C ASP A 340 1.38 -12.92 19.26
N SER A 341 1.13 -14.03 18.55
CA SER A 341 -0.19 -14.40 18.08
C SER A 341 -0.48 -15.86 18.34
N LYS A 342 -1.62 -16.13 18.97
CA LYS A 342 -2.16 -17.47 19.22
C LYS A 342 -3.46 -17.61 18.43
N LEU A 343 -3.47 -18.43 17.40
CA LEU A 343 -4.50 -18.48 16.36
C LEU A 343 -4.90 -19.92 16.07
N MET A 344 -6.08 -20.08 15.47
CA MET A 344 -6.53 -21.35 14.93
C MET A 344 -7.07 -21.18 13.50
N TYR A 345 -6.53 -21.98 12.58
CA TYR A 345 -7.03 -22.10 11.22
C TYR A 345 -7.98 -23.29 11.11
N MET A 346 -9.19 -23.07 10.60
CA MET A 346 -10.14 -24.14 10.31
C MET A 346 -9.96 -24.68 8.90
N SER A 347 -9.82 -25.99 8.77
CA SER A 347 -9.68 -26.71 7.51
C SER A 347 -10.76 -27.78 7.36
N GLY A 348 -11.13 -28.07 6.11
CA GLY A 348 -12.16 -29.04 5.77
C GLY A 348 -13.46 -28.37 5.29
N TYR A 349 -14.48 -29.21 5.11
CA TYR A 349 -15.80 -28.77 4.64
C TYR A 349 -16.86 -29.37 5.56
N PRO A 350 -17.72 -28.54 6.21
CA PRO A 350 -18.68 -29.06 7.17
C PRO A 350 -19.80 -29.82 6.44
N ASP A 351 -20.24 -30.86 7.05
CA ASP A 351 -21.47 -31.58 6.64
C ASP A 351 -22.69 -30.67 6.84
N LYS A 352 -23.53 -30.57 5.82
CA LYS A 352 -24.68 -29.66 5.80
C LYS A 352 -25.72 -29.94 6.87
N GLU A 353 -25.89 -31.21 7.23
CA GLU A 353 -26.91 -31.64 8.21
C GLU A 353 -26.35 -31.62 9.64
N THR A 354 -25.14 -32.08 9.83
CA THR A 354 -24.57 -32.28 11.17
C THR A 354 -23.64 -31.16 11.61
N GLY A 355 -23.08 -30.37 10.66
CA GLY A 355 -22.03 -29.37 10.91
C GLY A 355 -20.65 -29.94 11.23
N ALA A 356 -20.50 -31.29 11.19
CA ALA A 356 -19.23 -31.95 11.45
C ALA A 356 -18.31 -31.93 10.21
N GLY A 357 -16.99 -32.16 10.40
CA GLY A 357 -16.03 -32.32 9.31
C GLY A 357 -14.98 -31.20 9.23
N LEU A 358 -15.00 -30.22 10.11
CA LEU A 358 -13.93 -29.24 10.26
C LEU A 358 -12.93 -29.69 11.31
N VAL A 359 -11.66 -29.38 11.04
CA VAL A 359 -10.55 -29.60 11.97
C VAL A 359 -9.82 -28.24 12.14
N GLY A 360 -9.55 -27.87 13.40
CA GLY A 360 -8.74 -26.72 13.75
C GLY A 360 -7.25 -27.07 13.79
N TYR A 361 -6.40 -26.20 13.26
CA TYR A 361 -4.95 -26.23 13.41
C TYR A 361 -4.50 -25.02 14.22
N GLY A 362 -4.02 -25.26 15.44
CA GLY A 362 -3.52 -24.20 16.30
C GLY A 362 -2.10 -23.80 15.93
N GLY A 363 -1.82 -22.51 16.06
CA GLY A 363 -0.48 -21.95 15.94
C GLY A 363 -0.28 -20.84 16.96
N TRP A 364 0.74 -20.96 17.81
CA TRP A 364 1.19 -19.91 18.69
C TRP A 364 2.56 -19.45 18.18
N ASN A 365 2.63 -18.24 17.62
CA ASN A 365 3.77 -17.74 16.90
C ASN A 365 4.26 -16.43 17.52
N ARG A 366 5.58 -16.27 17.61
CA ARG A 366 6.24 -15.03 18.01
C ARG A 366 7.24 -14.63 16.92
N GLY A 367 7.29 -13.35 16.65
CA GLY A 367 8.28 -12.81 15.71
C GLY A 367 8.89 -11.51 16.23
N GLU A 368 10.18 -11.36 15.98
CA GLU A 368 10.93 -10.13 16.19
C GLU A 368 11.60 -9.73 14.87
N ARG A 369 11.46 -8.47 14.46
CA ARG A 369 12.16 -7.86 13.34
C ARG A 369 12.91 -6.62 13.83
N LYS A 370 14.24 -6.63 13.70
CA LYS A 370 15.10 -5.47 13.99
C LYS A 370 15.73 -4.98 12.69
N GLN A 371 15.62 -3.69 12.44
CA GLN A 371 16.17 -3.07 11.25
C GLN A 371 17.00 -1.84 11.61
N ASP A 372 18.22 -1.80 11.09
CA ASP A 372 19.08 -0.63 11.08
C ASP A 372 19.22 -0.17 9.62
N ALA A 373 18.96 1.09 9.32
CA ALA A 373 19.06 1.63 7.97
C ALA A 373 19.66 3.03 7.98
N VAL A 374 20.49 3.31 6.98
CA VAL A 374 21.03 4.64 6.70
C VAL A 374 21.04 4.87 5.19
N ASP A 375 20.69 6.09 4.79
CA ASP A 375 20.76 6.58 3.42
C ASP A 375 21.41 7.97 3.40
N ALA A 376 22.38 8.17 2.52
CA ALA A 376 23.05 9.46 2.39
C ALA A 376 23.20 9.81 0.91
N PHE A 377 22.81 11.01 0.53
CA PHE A 377 22.91 11.48 -0.85
C PHE A 377 23.16 12.97 -0.96
N LEU A 378 23.70 13.37 -2.11
CA LEU A 378 23.85 14.74 -2.56
C LEU A 378 22.96 14.94 -3.78
N ARG A 379 22.27 16.09 -3.85
CA ARG A 379 21.52 16.50 -5.05
C ARG A 379 21.79 17.97 -5.35
N GLY A 380 21.70 18.34 -6.63
CA GLY A 380 21.87 19.72 -7.04
C GLY A 380 21.87 19.90 -8.54
N GLY A 381 21.89 21.16 -8.96
CA GLY A 381 21.98 21.56 -10.35
C GLY A 381 23.42 21.64 -10.84
N PHE A 382 23.61 21.47 -12.13
CA PHE A 382 24.89 21.70 -12.82
C PHE A 382 24.66 22.18 -14.25
N ASP A 383 25.58 23.00 -14.74
CA ASP A 383 25.51 23.53 -16.11
C ASP A 383 26.33 22.65 -17.07
N LEU A 384 25.70 22.26 -18.17
CA LEU A 384 26.35 21.51 -19.24
C LEU A 384 25.76 21.94 -20.59
N PHE A 385 26.63 22.23 -21.57
CA PHE A 385 26.26 22.67 -22.92
C PHE A 385 25.32 23.90 -22.95
N GLY A 386 25.46 24.81 -21.97
CA GLY A 386 24.66 26.02 -21.85
C GLY A 386 23.24 25.80 -21.35
N ARG A 387 22.96 24.64 -20.74
CA ARG A 387 21.70 24.32 -20.10
C ARG A 387 21.92 23.87 -18.68
N GLN A 388 20.92 24.13 -17.83
CA GLN A 388 20.88 23.65 -16.47
C GLN A 388 20.32 22.22 -16.43
N HIS A 389 20.98 21.35 -15.67
CA HIS A 389 20.65 19.96 -15.44
C HIS A 389 20.60 19.70 -13.94
N GLU A 390 19.96 18.60 -13.56
CA GLU A 390 19.87 18.18 -12.17
C GLU A 390 20.48 16.78 -12.01
N MET A 391 21.13 16.54 -10.89
CA MET A 391 21.61 15.21 -10.56
C MET A 391 21.58 14.95 -9.06
N MET A 392 21.52 13.67 -8.75
CA MET A 392 21.77 13.18 -7.40
C MET A 392 22.62 11.92 -7.44
N PHE A 393 23.38 11.70 -6.38
CA PHE A 393 24.11 10.45 -6.16
C PHE A 393 24.21 10.19 -4.67
N GLY A 394 24.19 8.91 -4.30
CA GLY A 394 24.18 8.52 -2.91
C GLY A 394 24.45 7.05 -2.70
N GLY A 395 24.34 6.66 -1.45
CA GLY A 395 24.50 5.28 -1.01
C GLY A 395 23.63 4.98 0.20
N SER A 396 23.24 3.72 0.31
CA SER A 396 22.44 3.26 1.43
C SER A 396 22.96 1.93 1.98
N PHE A 397 22.72 1.74 3.26
CA PHE A 397 22.96 0.50 3.95
C PHE A 397 21.75 0.16 4.81
N SER A 398 21.31 -1.10 4.76
CA SER A 398 20.33 -1.61 5.71
C SER A 398 20.70 -3.01 6.19
N ARG A 399 20.35 -3.30 7.43
CA ARG A 399 20.44 -4.62 8.02
C ARG A 399 19.13 -4.94 8.71
N GLN A 400 18.48 -6.02 8.28
CA GLN A 400 17.25 -6.52 8.89
C GLN A 400 17.51 -7.92 9.47
N ARG A 401 17.11 -8.11 10.72
CA ARG A 401 17.24 -9.39 11.43
C ARG A 401 15.84 -9.81 11.85
N ASN A 402 15.42 -10.97 11.38
CA ASN A 402 14.15 -11.56 11.72
C ASN A 402 14.37 -12.82 12.56
N HIS A 403 13.53 -13.02 13.55
CA HIS A 403 13.51 -14.20 14.40
C HIS A 403 12.07 -14.65 14.59
N TYR A 404 11.79 -15.94 14.37
CA TYR A 404 10.45 -16.50 14.50
C TYR A 404 10.50 -17.78 15.31
N ASP A 405 9.69 -17.83 16.36
CA ASP A 405 9.45 -19.02 17.17
C ASP A 405 8.01 -19.48 16.97
N ASN A 406 7.79 -20.80 17.08
CA ASN A 406 6.46 -21.36 17.10
C ASN A 406 6.26 -22.38 18.21
N SER A 407 5.01 -22.53 18.62
CA SER A 407 4.48 -23.60 19.44
C SER A 407 3.18 -24.09 18.78
N MET A 408 2.90 -25.35 18.88
CA MET A 408 1.71 -25.99 18.31
C MET A 408 0.94 -26.72 19.41
N PRO A 409 -0.35 -26.96 19.28
CA PRO A 409 -1.07 -27.84 20.20
C PRO A 409 -0.37 -29.20 20.36
N ASP A 410 -0.25 -29.67 21.60
CA ASP A 410 0.32 -30.97 21.92
C ASP A 410 -0.72 -32.11 21.64
N ALA A 411 -1.01 -32.26 20.36
CA ALA A 411 -1.95 -33.19 19.80
C ALA A 411 -1.41 -33.75 18.48
N VAL A 412 -2.05 -34.79 17.97
CA VAL A 412 -1.63 -35.36 16.66
C VAL A 412 -1.73 -34.31 15.59
N TYR A 413 -0.59 -33.92 14.99
CA TYR A 413 -0.42 -32.88 13.99
C TYR A 413 -0.92 -31.48 14.40
N GLY A 414 -1.00 -31.17 15.71
CA GLY A 414 -1.50 -29.87 16.20
C GLY A 414 -3.00 -29.65 15.97
N MET A 415 -3.77 -30.74 15.77
CA MET A 415 -5.20 -30.68 15.49
C MET A 415 -6.04 -30.43 16.75
N VAL A 416 -7.10 -29.63 16.57
CA VAL A 416 -8.12 -29.35 17.58
C VAL A 416 -9.46 -29.73 16.98
N ASP A 417 -10.29 -30.50 17.74
CA ASP A 417 -11.64 -30.87 17.31
C ASP A 417 -12.58 -29.66 17.41
N VAL A 418 -13.13 -29.25 16.28
CA VAL A 418 -14.08 -28.13 16.17
C VAL A 418 -15.51 -28.54 16.53
N GLY A 419 -15.84 -29.84 16.44
CA GLY A 419 -17.18 -30.38 16.71
C GLY A 419 -18.22 -29.95 15.67
N ASN A 420 -19.40 -29.53 16.13
CA ASN A 420 -20.51 -29.10 15.27
C ASN A 420 -20.40 -27.60 14.94
N PHE A 421 -19.97 -27.26 13.74
CA PHE A 421 -19.79 -25.90 13.30
C PHE A 421 -21.09 -25.06 13.21
N LYS A 422 -22.26 -25.68 13.11
CA LYS A 422 -23.54 -24.96 13.17
C LYS A 422 -23.78 -24.27 14.51
N ASN A 423 -23.19 -24.79 15.58
CA ASN A 423 -23.29 -24.25 16.94
C ASN A 423 -21.98 -23.57 17.38
N TRP A 424 -21.06 -23.29 16.43
CA TRP A 424 -19.79 -22.68 16.74
C TRP A 424 -19.99 -21.26 17.24
N ASN A 425 -19.38 -20.94 18.36
CA ASN A 425 -19.42 -19.62 19.02
C ASN A 425 -18.05 -19.20 19.59
N GLY A 426 -16.97 -19.93 19.22
CA GLY A 426 -15.63 -19.69 19.75
C GLY A 426 -15.30 -20.43 21.05
N ASN A 427 -16.28 -20.89 21.80
CA ASN A 427 -16.06 -21.51 23.11
C ASN A 427 -15.51 -22.92 22.98
N ILE A 428 -14.19 -23.04 22.97
CA ILE A 428 -13.42 -24.26 22.91
C ILE A 428 -12.24 -24.16 23.88
N ALA A 429 -11.90 -25.24 24.56
CA ALA A 429 -10.80 -25.26 25.51
C ALA A 429 -9.46 -24.89 24.83
N ASP A 430 -8.70 -23.99 25.46
CA ASP A 430 -7.31 -23.69 25.06
C ASP A 430 -6.47 -24.99 25.18
N PRO A 431 -5.89 -25.50 24.07
CA PRO A 431 -5.15 -26.75 24.11
C PRO A 431 -3.85 -26.62 24.91
N GLN A 432 -3.28 -27.75 25.31
CA GLN A 432 -1.90 -27.76 25.79
C GLN A 432 -0.96 -27.49 24.64
N TRP A 433 0.05 -26.62 24.85
CA TRP A 433 0.98 -26.21 23.84
C TRP A 433 2.36 -26.84 24.02
N THR A 434 2.99 -27.23 22.91
CA THR A 434 4.38 -27.73 22.94
C THR A 434 5.33 -26.64 23.39
N PRO A 435 6.52 -27.00 23.93
CA PRO A 435 7.56 -26.00 24.19
C PRO A 435 7.94 -25.20 22.93
N TRP A 436 8.23 -23.93 23.10
CA TRP A 436 8.69 -23.04 22.04
C TRP A 436 9.89 -23.61 21.28
N LYS A 437 9.86 -23.49 19.96
CA LYS A 437 10.94 -23.90 19.08
C LYS A 437 11.24 -22.78 18.10
N LEU A 438 12.53 -22.59 17.80
CA LEU A 438 12.93 -21.74 16.69
C LEU A 438 12.30 -22.30 15.40
N TYR A 439 11.46 -21.48 14.77
CA TYR A 439 10.87 -21.80 13.47
C TYR A 439 11.80 -21.40 12.33
N SER A 440 12.20 -20.13 12.29
CA SER A 440 13.18 -19.60 11.33
C SER A 440 13.83 -18.34 11.86
N LYS A 441 15.00 -18.02 11.32
CA LYS A 441 15.62 -16.70 11.49
C LYS A 441 16.44 -16.32 10.28
N ASP A 442 16.57 -15.03 10.04
CA ASP A 442 17.44 -14.50 9.00
C ASP A 442 18.14 -13.20 9.42
N ASP A 443 19.28 -12.90 8.78
CA ASP A 443 20.07 -11.67 8.86
C ASP A 443 20.30 -11.22 7.42
N ILE A 444 19.54 -10.21 6.99
CA ILE A 444 19.56 -9.63 5.66
C ILE A 444 20.37 -8.36 5.70
N ARG A 445 21.32 -8.20 4.79
CA ARG A 445 22.12 -6.98 4.61
C ARG A 445 22.01 -6.52 3.17
N GLN A 446 21.72 -5.26 2.99
CA GLN A 446 21.67 -4.62 1.69
C GLN A 446 22.57 -3.39 1.70
N SER A 447 23.51 -3.32 0.77
CA SER A 447 24.36 -2.15 0.52
C SER A 447 24.16 -1.68 -0.90
N SER A 448 24.00 -0.38 -1.12
CA SER A 448 23.75 0.15 -2.46
C SER A 448 24.51 1.44 -2.70
N ALA A 449 24.89 1.66 -3.96
CA ALA A 449 25.29 2.95 -4.50
C ALA A 449 24.35 3.28 -5.67
N TYR A 450 23.90 4.52 -5.78
CA TYR A 450 22.91 4.90 -6.78
C TYR A 450 23.14 6.33 -7.26
N SER A 451 22.66 6.61 -8.47
CA SER A 451 22.64 7.96 -9.04
C SER A 451 21.48 8.11 -10.00
N SER A 452 20.95 9.30 -10.10
CA SER A 452 20.04 9.71 -11.18
C SER A 452 20.36 11.13 -11.62
N ALA A 453 20.09 11.43 -12.90
CA ALA A 453 20.26 12.77 -13.46
C ALA A 453 19.13 13.08 -14.44
N ARG A 454 18.67 14.34 -14.43
CA ARG A 454 17.73 14.91 -15.39
C ARG A 454 18.50 15.85 -16.30
N PHE A 455 18.60 15.50 -17.57
CA PHE A 455 19.25 16.26 -18.61
C PHE A 455 18.20 17.05 -19.41
N SER A 456 18.24 18.36 -19.39
CA SER A 456 17.45 19.24 -20.26
C SER A 456 18.09 19.26 -21.64
N LEU A 457 17.69 18.35 -22.54
CA LEU A 457 18.25 18.21 -23.89
C LEU A 457 17.80 19.36 -24.82
N ALA A 458 16.58 19.82 -24.64
CA ALA A 458 15.97 20.99 -25.24
C ALA A 458 14.95 21.57 -24.23
N ASP A 459 14.39 22.76 -24.49
CA ASP A 459 13.40 23.35 -23.58
C ASP A 459 12.22 22.42 -23.31
N PRO A 460 11.63 21.73 -24.33
CA PRO A 460 10.55 20.79 -24.09
C PRO A 460 11.01 19.33 -23.88
N LEU A 461 12.32 19.03 -23.85
CA LEU A 461 12.80 17.63 -23.88
C LEU A 461 13.77 17.33 -22.75
N HIS A 462 13.36 16.45 -21.85
CA HIS A 462 14.11 16.04 -20.68
C HIS A 462 14.38 14.53 -20.69
N LEU A 463 15.65 14.15 -20.52
CA LEU A 463 16.08 12.78 -20.38
C LEU A 463 16.46 12.52 -18.91
N ILE A 464 15.82 11.55 -18.27
CA ILE A 464 16.18 11.11 -16.93
C ILE A 464 16.86 9.75 -17.04
N LEU A 465 18.07 9.67 -16.51
CA LEU A 465 18.83 8.43 -16.43
C LEU A 465 19.20 8.16 -14.98
N GLY A 466 19.11 6.91 -14.58
CA GLY A 466 19.49 6.47 -13.24
C GLY A 466 19.97 5.03 -13.23
N ALA A 467 20.72 4.69 -12.22
CA ALA A 467 21.11 3.33 -11.94
C ALA A 467 21.34 3.16 -10.43
N ARG A 468 21.07 1.96 -9.93
CA ARG A 468 21.42 1.53 -8.59
C ARG A 468 22.12 0.19 -8.64
N TYR A 469 23.33 0.14 -8.10
CA TYR A 469 24.02 -1.11 -7.78
C TYR A 469 23.60 -1.52 -6.36
N THR A 470 23.15 -2.74 -6.21
CA THR A 470 22.76 -3.29 -4.91
C THR A 470 23.42 -4.63 -4.67
N GLN A 471 24.11 -4.78 -3.55
CA GLN A 471 24.57 -6.05 -3.02
C GLN A 471 23.64 -6.48 -1.89
N TYR A 472 23.09 -7.69 -2.03
CA TYR A 472 22.17 -8.32 -1.07
C TYR A 472 22.81 -9.58 -0.51
N ASN A 473 22.93 -9.65 0.82
CA ASN A 473 23.43 -10.83 1.53
C ASN A 473 22.36 -11.29 2.53
N ILE A 474 22.00 -12.55 2.49
CA ILE A 474 21.12 -13.18 3.46
C ILE A 474 21.81 -14.38 4.11
N ARG A 475 21.71 -14.45 5.45
CA ARG A 475 22.06 -15.64 6.25
C ARG A 475 20.80 -16.08 6.97
N TYR A 476 20.37 -17.31 6.74
CA TYR A 476 19.11 -17.75 7.27
C TYR A 476 19.13 -19.21 7.74
N ASN A 477 18.22 -19.52 8.65
CA ASN A 477 17.88 -20.88 9.02
C ASN A 477 16.50 -21.18 8.41
N PRO A 478 16.38 -22.19 7.51
CA PRO A 478 15.11 -22.51 6.87
C PRO A 478 14.05 -22.91 7.88
N ALA A 479 12.79 -22.62 7.56
CA ALA A 479 11.65 -23.02 8.35
C ALA A 479 11.66 -24.54 8.62
N GLY A 480 11.48 -24.92 9.89
CA GLY A 480 11.52 -26.31 10.32
C GLY A 480 12.92 -26.96 10.36
N SER A 481 13.98 -26.22 10.02
CA SER A 481 15.39 -26.70 10.01
C SER A 481 16.29 -25.76 10.81
N PRO A 482 16.04 -25.55 12.11
CA PRO A 482 16.70 -24.50 12.92
C PRO A 482 18.23 -24.71 13.06
N ASN A 483 18.72 -25.91 12.87
CA ASN A 483 20.15 -26.24 12.95
C ASN A 483 20.89 -26.09 11.62
N THR A 484 20.19 -25.86 10.52
CA THR A 484 20.79 -25.64 9.21
C THR A 484 20.99 -24.15 8.98
N ARG A 485 22.22 -23.72 8.69
CA ARG A 485 22.52 -22.34 8.35
C ARG A 485 22.92 -22.24 6.89
N LEU A 486 22.23 -21.41 6.16
CA LEU A 486 22.48 -21.13 4.75
C LEU A 486 22.87 -19.66 4.55
N GLU A 487 23.64 -19.39 3.50
CA GLU A 487 24.03 -18.03 3.13
C GLU A 487 23.96 -17.87 1.62
N SER A 488 23.44 -16.74 1.16
CA SER A 488 23.40 -16.36 -0.24
C SER A 488 23.79 -14.89 -0.39
N THR A 489 24.65 -14.60 -1.36
CA THR A 489 24.97 -13.24 -1.77
C THR A 489 24.61 -13.09 -3.24
N LYS A 490 23.85 -12.06 -3.56
CA LYS A 490 23.47 -11.67 -4.92
C LYS A 490 23.69 -10.17 -5.07
N ASP A 491 24.07 -9.75 -6.25
CA ASP A 491 24.19 -8.34 -6.60
C ASP A 491 23.63 -8.11 -8.00
N ASP A 492 23.14 -6.90 -8.22
CA ASP A 492 22.59 -6.49 -9.52
C ASP A 492 22.69 -4.97 -9.68
N VAL A 493 22.61 -4.55 -10.93
CA VAL A 493 22.45 -3.15 -11.32
C VAL A 493 21.05 -2.95 -11.90
N THR A 494 20.23 -2.15 -11.22
CA THR A 494 18.89 -1.82 -11.66
C THR A 494 18.90 -0.47 -12.41
N PRO A 495 18.85 -0.47 -13.76
CA PRO A 495 18.79 0.74 -14.56
C PRO A 495 17.39 1.38 -14.53
N TYR A 496 17.39 2.69 -14.70
CA TYR A 496 16.24 3.56 -14.87
C TYR A 496 16.48 4.50 -16.06
N ALA A 497 15.52 4.61 -16.95
CA ALA A 497 15.55 5.56 -18.04
C ALA A 497 14.17 6.12 -18.32
N GLY A 498 14.04 7.43 -18.48
CA GLY A 498 12.80 8.10 -18.81
C GLY A 498 13.07 9.28 -19.76
N LEU A 499 12.19 9.44 -20.74
CA LEU A 499 12.18 10.59 -21.62
C LEU A 499 10.86 11.31 -21.46
N VAL A 500 10.90 12.59 -21.12
CA VAL A 500 9.73 13.45 -20.96
C VAL A 500 9.79 14.53 -22.04
N TYR A 501 8.68 14.74 -22.72
CA TYR A 501 8.51 15.78 -23.72
C TYR A 501 7.32 16.67 -23.32
N ASP A 502 7.59 17.93 -23.04
CA ASP A 502 6.59 18.96 -22.76
C ASP A 502 5.93 19.40 -24.08
N ILE A 503 4.69 19.01 -24.27
CA ILE A 503 3.90 19.40 -25.45
C ILE A 503 3.60 20.91 -25.39
N ASN A 504 3.32 21.40 -24.19
CA ASN A 504 3.14 22.79 -23.83
C ASN A 504 3.31 22.98 -22.31
N GLU A 505 2.98 24.13 -21.76
CA GLU A 505 3.10 24.46 -20.33
C GLU A 505 2.25 23.54 -19.42
N ASP A 506 1.13 23.02 -19.92
CA ASP A 506 0.20 22.19 -19.16
C ASP A 506 0.38 20.69 -19.40
N TRP A 507 0.83 20.26 -20.59
CA TRP A 507 0.86 18.89 -21.02
C TRP A 507 2.24 18.33 -21.27
N SER A 508 2.52 17.15 -20.74
CA SER A 508 3.70 16.37 -21.06
C SER A 508 3.36 14.95 -21.51
N THR A 509 4.24 14.34 -22.29
CA THR A 509 4.20 12.91 -22.60
C THR A 509 5.54 12.28 -22.23
N TYR A 510 5.51 11.01 -21.89
CA TYR A 510 6.70 10.30 -21.47
C TYR A 510 6.74 8.85 -21.92
N VAL A 511 7.95 8.33 -21.96
CA VAL A 511 8.23 6.90 -22.03
C VAL A 511 9.27 6.54 -20.98
N SER A 512 9.17 5.38 -20.34
CA SER A 512 10.15 4.95 -19.35
C SER A 512 10.42 3.45 -19.38
N TYR A 513 11.61 3.13 -18.90
CA TYR A 513 12.06 1.80 -18.58
C TYR A 513 12.60 1.77 -17.14
N THR A 514 12.13 0.84 -16.35
CA THR A 514 12.59 0.63 -14.98
C THR A 514 12.77 -0.85 -14.70
N SER A 515 13.65 -1.19 -13.79
CA SER A 515 13.90 -2.57 -13.41
C SER A 515 14.01 -2.75 -11.89
N ILE A 516 13.89 -3.99 -11.44
CA ILE A 516 14.04 -4.41 -10.05
C ILE A 516 14.45 -5.88 -10.03
N PHE A 517 15.15 -6.32 -8.99
CA PHE A 517 15.42 -7.72 -8.76
C PHE A 517 15.04 -8.16 -7.35
N GLN A 518 14.67 -9.43 -7.20
CA GLN A 518 14.33 -10.03 -5.92
C GLN A 518 15.20 -11.29 -5.72
N PRO A 519 16.19 -11.27 -4.81
CA PRO A 519 16.95 -12.46 -4.46
C PRO A 519 16.04 -13.57 -3.96
N GLN A 520 16.37 -14.81 -4.31
CA GLN A 520 15.63 -16.03 -3.96
C GLN A 520 16.45 -16.91 -3.02
N ASP A 521 15.77 -17.55 -2.08
CA ASP A 521 16.31 -18.55 -1.16
C ASP A 521 16.04 -19.99 -1.65
N LYS A 522 15.46 -20.16 -2.84
CA LYS A 522 15.08 -21.44 -3.42
C LYS A 522 16.27 -22.08 -4.14
N ARG A 523 16.31 -23.43 -4.14
CA ARG A 523 17.45 -24.21 -4.67
C ARG A 523 17.01 -25.18 -5.74
N ASP A 524 17.88 -25.37 -6.75
CA ASP A 524 17.68 -26.36 -7.81
C ASP A 524 18.08 -27.78 -7.36
N ALA A 525 17.88 -28.77 -8.20
CA ALA A 525 18.23 -30.18 -7.94
C ALA A 525 19.73 -30.41 -7.66
N SER A 526 20.61 -29.50 -8.05
CA SER A 526 22.04 -29.54 -7.73
C SER A 526 22.39 -28.88 -6.40
N GLY A 527 21.40 -28.30 -5.71
CA GLY A 527 21.58 -27.56 -4.46
C GLY A 527 22.09 -26.13 -4.63
N ARG A 528 22.11 -25.58 -5.85
CA ARG A 528 22.49 -24.18 -6.11
C ARG A 528 21.27 -23.29 -5.94
N TYR A 529 21.47 -22.08 -5.41
CA TYR A 529 20.44 -21.07 -5.38
C TYR A 529 20.04 -20.65 -6.79
N LEU A 530 18.74 -20.51 -7.01
CA LEU A 530 18.23 -19.92 -8.24
C LEU A 530 18.75 -18.48 -8.40
N ASP A 531 18.80 -18.03 -9.64
CA ASP A 531 19.08 -16.63 -9.93
C ASP A 531 17.96 -15.74 -9.39
N PRO A 532 18.23 -14.47 -9.06
CA PRO A 532 17.20 -13.55 -8.62
C PRO A 532 16.03 -13.48 -9.61
N THR A 533 14.82 -13.41 -9.08
CA THR A 533 13.68 -12.98 -9.90
C THR A 533 13.94 -11.56 -10.36
N THR A 534 13.78 -11.27 -11.64
CA THR A 534 13.92 -9.92 -12.21
C THR A 534 12.57 -9.39 -12.68
N GLY A 535 12.36 -8.10 -12.48
CA GLY A 535 11.18 -7.38 -12.97
C GLY A 535 11.61 -6.22 -13.87
N LYS A 536 10.99 -6.13 -15.05
CA LYS A 536 11.18 -5.03 -15.99
C LYS A 536 9.84 -4.37 -16.26
N SER A 537 9.80 -3.05 -16.17
CA SER A 537 8.59 -2.27 -16.42
C SER A 537 8.84 -1.27 -17.55
N TYR A 538 7.96 -1.29 -18.52
CA TYR A 538 7.88 -0.33 -19.62
C TYR A 538 6.58 0.45 -19.46
N GLU A 539 6.67 1.78 -19.51
CA GLU A 539 5.51 2.64 -19.36
C GLU A 539 5.58 3.78 -20.38
N ALA A 540 4.43 4.14 -20.94
CA ALA A 540 4.27 5.32 -21.76
C ALA A 540 2.99 6.03 -21.33
N GLY A 541 3.01 7.36 -21.28
CA GLY A 541 1.85 8.08 -20.79
C GLY A 541 1.84 9.56 -21.17
N VAL A 542 0.72 10.18 -20.84
CA VAL A 542 0.48 11.61 -20.95
C VAL A 542 0.06 12.12 -19.58
N LYS A 543 0.62 13.24 -19.17
CA LYS A 543 0.25 13.93 -17.94
C LYS A 543 -0.14 15.36 -18.25
N ALA A 544 -1.03 15.92 -17.44
CA ALA A 544 -1.41 17.31 -17.55
C ALA A 544 -1.65 17.91 -16.16
N ASP A 545 -1.24 19.17 -16.03
CA ASP A 545 -1.51 20.02 -14.90
C ASP A 545 -2.47 21.14 -15.33
N TRP A 546 -3.50 21.35 -14.53
CA TRP A 546 -4.54 22.32 -14.80
C TRP A 546 -4.63 23.30 -13.63
N PHE A 547 -5.08 24.51 -13.89
CA PHE A 547 -5.36 25.52 -12.87
C PHE A 547 -4.15 25.79 -11.96
N ASN A 548 -2.97 26.02 -12.55
CA ASN A 548 -1.70 26.24 -11.84
C ASN A 548 -1.33 25.04 -10.93
N THR A 549 -1.31 23.84 -11.48
CA THR A 549 -0.96 22.57 -10.79
C THR A 549 -1.94 22.12 -9.70
N ARG A 550 -3.08 22.80 -9.55
CA ARG A 550 -4.10 22.42 -8.55
C ARG A 550 -4.88 21.15 -8.90
N LEU A 551 -4.94 20.80 -10.19
CA LEU A 551 -5.53 19.54 -10.67
C LEU A 551 -4.53 18.85 -11.58
N THR A 552 -4.20 17.60 -11.28
CA THR A 552 -3.31 16.78 -12.08
C THR A 552 -4.08 15.63 -12.74
N THR A 553 -3.75 15.32 -13.99
CA THR A 553 -4.27 14.17 -14.72
C THR A 553 -3.13 13.32 -15.27
N SER A 554 -3.29 12.01 -15.26
CA SER A 554 -2.36 11.09 -15.91
C SER A 554 -3.10 9.94 -16.59
N LEU A 555 -2.62 9.58 -17.78
CA LEU A 555 -3.04 8.39 -18.51
C LEU A 555 -1.79 7.63 -18.90
N ALA A 556 -1.66 6.38 -18.47
CA ALA A 556 -0.50 5.55 -18.74
C ALA A 556 -0.91 4.18 -19.30
N ILE A 557 -0.12 3.67 -20.22
CA ILE A 557 -0.11 2.27 -20.63
C ILE A 557 1.18 1.65 -20.12
N PHE A 558 1.09 0.43 -19.63
CA PHE A 558 2.25 -0.26 -19.05
C PHE A 558 2.35 -1.72 -19.51
N ARG A 559 3.59 -2.23 -19.45
CA ARG A 559 3.93 -3.64 -19.57
C ARG A 559 4.99 -3.98 -18.54
N ILE A 560 4.73 -4.98 -17.71
CA ILE A 560 5.66 -5.51 -16.72
C ILE A 560 5.95 -6.96 -17.07
N GLU A 561 7.23 -7.32 -17.07
CA GLU A 561 7.72 -8.68 -17.28
C GLU A 561 8.49 -9.12 -16.03
N GLN A 562 8.17 -10.32 -15.54
CA GLN A 562 8.87 -10.94 -14.43
C GLN A 562 9.48 -12.24 -14.93
N ASP A 563 10.78 -12.41 -14.70
CA ASP A 563 11.54 -13.57 -15.13
C ASP A 563 12.18 -14.27 -13.92
N ASN A 564 12.61 -15.53 -14.09
CA ASN A 564 13.28 -16.35 -13.09
C ASN A 564 12.45 -16.62 -11.83
N VAL A 565 11.15 -16.83 -11.96
CA VAL A 565 10.29 -17.15 -10.82
C VAL A 565 10.50 -18.60 -10.39
N ALA A 566 10.71 -18.82 -9.08
CA ALA A 566 10.86 -20.16 -8.54
C ALA A 566 9.53 -20.95 -8.61
N SER A 567 9.57 -22.10 -9.24
CA SER A 567 8.48 -23.06 -9.29
C SER A 567 8.84 -24.34 -8.53
N ASN A 568 7.99 -24.78 -7.62
CA ASN A 568 8.21 -26.01 -6.88
C ASN A 568 7.99 -27.23 -7.80
N THR A 569 8.98 -28.10 -7.90
CA THR A 569 8.90 -29.33 -8.70
C THR A 569 8.15 -30.46 -8.00
N TYR A 570 7.74 -30.26 -6.74
CA TYR A 570 7.15 -31.28 -5.84
C TYR A 570 8.06 -32.50 -5.63
N THR A 571 9.35 -32.33 -5.83
CA THR A 571 10.39 -33.31 -5.54
C THR A 571 11.32 -32.78 -4.44
N TYR A 572 12.03 -33.68 -3.79
CA TYR A 572 12.84 -33.34 -2.62
C TYR A 572 14.28 -33.79 -2.80
N MET A 573 15.20 -33.00 -2.27
CA MET A 573 16.59 -33.41 -2.09
C MET A 573 16.71 -34.53 -1.04
N PRO A 574 17.82 -35.26 -0.98
CA PRO A 574 18.07 -36.25 0.09
C PRO A 574 18.00 -35.63 1.50
N SER A 575 18.19 -34.32 1.63
CA SER A 575 18.03 -33.56 2.89
C SER A 575 16.57 -33.34 3.30
N GLY A 576 15.59 -33.67 2.44
CA GLY A 576 14.18 -33.36 2.65
C GLY A 576 13.75 -31.96 2.19
N GLU A 577 14.68 -31.16 1.67
CA GLU A 577 14.38 -29.81 1.13
C GLU A 577 13.72 -29.91 -0.25
N SER A 578 12.71 -29.08 -0.50
CA SER A 578 12.02 -29.02 -1.82
C SER A 578 12.97 -28.53 -2.90
N ILE A 579 12.87 -29.12 -4.09
CA ILE A 579 13.60 -28.73 -5.30
C ILE A 579 12.74 -27.75 -6.09
N TYR A 580 13.37 -26.69 -6.57
CA TYR A 580 12.73 -25.66 -7.40
C TYR A 580 13.41 -25.56 -8.75
N GLU A 581 12.65 -25.11 -9.73
CA GLU A 581 13.15 -24.72 -11.05
C GLU A 581 12.81 -23.26 -11.34
N SER A 582 13.63 -22.62 -12.15
CA SER A 582 13.37 -21.27 -12.62
C SER A 582 12.46 -21.31 -13.84
N LEU A 583 11.34 -20.61 -13.79
CA LEU A 583 10.44 -20.44 -14.92
C LEU A 583 10.39 -18.98 -15.38
N ASP A 584 10.11 -18.78 -16.68
CA ASP A 584 9.66 -17.48 -17.15
C ASP A 584 8.38 -17.14 -16.39
N GLY A 585 8.35 -15.93 -15.88
CA GLY A 585 7.30 -15.52 -14.97
C GLY A 585 6.08 -14.96 -15.66
N VAL A 586 5.52 -13.94 -15.05
CA VAL A 586 4.26 -13.32 -15.40
C VAL A 586 4.51 -12.09 -16.27
N VAL A 587 3.70 -11.93 -17.33
CA VAL A 587 3.58 -10.68 -18.07
C VAL A 587 2.28 -9.99 -17.68
N SER A 588 2.39 -8.77 -17.12
CA SER A 588 1.24 -7.90 -16.85
C SER A 588 1.26 -6.69 -17.76
N LYS A 589 0.13 -6.37 -18.38
CA LYS A 589 -0.02 -5.21 -19.27
C LYS A 589 -1.39 -4.57 -19.10
N GLY A 590 -1.45 -3.25 -19.18
CA GLY A 590 -2.70 -2.56 -18.91
C GLY A 590 -2.66 -1.06 -19.16
N VAL A 591 -3.72 -0.41 -18.68
CA VAL A 591 -3.93 1.03 -18.74
C VAL A 591 -4.37 1.53 -17.37
N GLU A 592 -3.87 2.69 -17.00
CA GLU A 592 -4.26 3.42 -15.80
C GLU A 592 -4.58 4.87 -16.13
N PHE A 593 -5.64 5.37 -15.51
CA PHE A 593 -6.02 6.77 -15.53
C PHE A 593 -6.13 7.28 -14.09
N GLU A 594 -5.58 8.45 -13.84
CA GLU A 594 -5.71 9.13 -12.55
C GLU A 594 -5.96 10.62 -12.74
N LEU A 595 -6.85 11.15 -11.92
CA LEU A 595 -7.15 12.57 -11.82
C LEU A 595 -7.18 12.92 -10.32
N ASN A 596 -6.47 13.96 -9.90
CA ASN A 596 -6.34 14.32 -8.49
C ASN A 596 -6.17 15.83 -8.32
N GLY A 597 -6.99 16.45 -7.47
CA GLY A 597 -6.88 17.86 -7.11
C GLY A 597 -8.19 18.64 -7.17
N ALA A 598 -8.08 19.96 -7.31
CA ALA A 598 -9.18 20.90 -7.27
C ALA A 598 -9.71 21.22 -8.68
N LEU A 599 -10.99 20.95 -8.92
CA LEU A 599 -11.72 21.41 -10.11
C LEU A 599 -12.08 22.90 -10.03
N THR A 600 -12.39 23.36 -8.82
CA THR A 600 -12.63 24.77 -8.47
C THR A 600 -12.12 25.00 -7.06
N ASP A 601 -12.11 26.24 -6.57
CA ASP A 601 -11.71 26.56 -5.18
C ASP A 601 -12.49 25.77 -4.13
N ASN A 602 -13.73 25.44 -4.43
CA ASN A 602 -14.64 24.75 -3.50
C ASN A 602 -14.82 23.25 -3.81
N TRP A 603 -14.28 22.75 -4.92
CA TRP A 603 -14.54 21.38 -5.38
C TRP A 603 -13.26 20.61 -5.64
N GLN A 604 -13.01 19.59 -4.83
CA GLN A 604 -11.90 18.68 -5.00
C GLN A 604 -12.36 17.28 -5.37
N LEU A 605 -11.55 16.61 -6.17
CA LEU A 605 -11.85 15.31 -6.74
C LEU A 605 -10.58 14.45 -6.83
N THR A 606 -10.73 13.18 -6.52
CA THR A 606 -9.77 12.14 -6.91
C THR A 606 -10.54 11.03 -7.64
N PHE A 607 -10.04 10.66 -8.82
CA PHE A 607 -10.58 9.55 -9.59
C PHE A 607 -9.44 8.71 -10.14
N GLY A 608 -9.52 7.40 -9.95
CA GLY A 608 -8.58 6.44 -10.49
C GLY A 608 -9.28 5.27 -11.15
N ALA A 609 -8.80 4.87 -12.32
CA ALA A 609 -9.28 3.68 -13.03
C ALA A 609 -8.09 2.88 -13.52
N THR A 610 -8.10 1.58 -13.28
CA THR A 610 -7.06 0.65 -13.71
C THR A 610 -7.69 -0.55 -14.38
N ARG A 611 -7.12 -0.94 -15.52
CA ARG A 611 -7.44 -2.22 -16.17
C ARG A 611 -6.18 -2.89 -16.66
N TYR A 612 -5.99 -4.17 -16.28
CA TYR A 612 -4.84 -4.95 -16.70
C TYR A 612 -5.20 -6.41 -16.97
N ILE A 613 -4.32 -7.11 -17.67
CA ILE A 613 -4.28 -8.56 -17.77
C ILE A 613 -2.91 -9.04 -17.26
N ALA A 614 -2.90 -10.17 -16.56
CA ALA A 614 -1.67 -10.84 -16.13
C ALA A 614 -1.74 -12.30 -16.56
N GLU A 615 -0.73 -12.74 -17.29
CA GLU A 615 -0.67 -14.05 -17.95
C GLU A 615 0.69 -14.69 -17.74
N ASP A 616 0.72 -16.02 -17.60
CA ASP A 616 1.95 -16.80 -17.68
C ASP A 616 2.45 -16.90 -19.14
N LYS A 617 3.59 -17.54 -19.37
CA LYS A 617 4.17 -17.76 -20.70
C LYS A 617 3.28 -18.56 -21.66
N ASN A 618 2.32 -19.32 -21.15
CA ASN A 618 1.38 -20.12 -21.94
C ASN A 618 0.09 -19.35 -22.25
N GLY A 619 -0.05 -18.10 -21.78
CA GLY A 619 -1.24 -17.28 -21.94
C GLY A 619 -2.34 -17.61 -20.93
N ASN A 620 -2.05 -18.39 -19.87
CA ASN A 620 -3.02 -18.63 -18.82
C ASN A 620 -3.08 -17.43 -17.88
N ALA A 621 -4.31 -17.07 -17.49
CA ALA A 621 -4.50 -16.01 -16.50
C ALA A 621 -3.92 -16.42 -15.14
N VAL A 622 -3.09 -15.55 -14.55
CA VAL A 622 -2.52 -15.72 -13.21
C VAL A 622 -3.12 -14.68 -12.27
N SER A 623 -3.05 -14.93 -10.95
CA SER A 623 -3.63 -14.03 -9.92
C SER A 623 -5.08 -13.64 -10.22
N SER A 624 -5.91 -14.62 -10.60
CA SER A 624 -7.34 -14.41 -10.96
C SER A 624 -8.21 -14.03 -9.77
N ASP A 625 -7.70 -14.19 -8.57
CA ASP A 625 -8.22 -13.71 -7.28
C ASP A 625 -8.03 -12.19 -7.08
N GLN A 626 -7.31 -11.51 -8.01
CA GLN A 626 -7.17 -10.07 -8.04
C GLN A 626 -8.07 -9.44 -9.12
N PRO A 627 -8.79 -8.32 -8.82
CA PRO A 627 -9.64 -7.67 -9.80
C PRO A 627 -8.82 -7.06 -10.94
N ARG A 628 -9.23 -7.37 -12.17
CA ARG A 628 -8.57 -6.88 -13.39
C ARG A 628 -8.97 -5.46 -13.78
N THR A 629 -10.07 -4.99 -13.23
CA THR A 629 -10.55 -3.62 -13.45
C THR A 629 -11.04 -3.06 -12.13
N THR A 630 -10.52 -1.91 -11.74
CA THR A 630 -10.94 -1.17 -10.55
C THR A 630 -11.21 0.28 -10.91
N MET A 631 -12.16 0.90 -10.22
CA MET A 631 -12.44 2.33 -10.27
C MET A 631 -12.61 2.84 -8.85
N LYS A 632 -11.97 3.96 -8.54
CA LYS A 632 -12.01 4.61 -7.24
C LYS A 632 -12.26 6.09 -7.45
N LEU A 633 -13.35 6.57 -6.87
CA LEU A 633 -13.76 7.96 -6.92
C LEU A 633 -13.96 8.46 -5.50
N PHE A 634 -13.45 9.63 -5.20
CA PHE A 634 -13.86 10.39 -4.03
C PHE A 634 -13.88 11.88 -4.37
N THR A 635 -14.88 12.60 -3.86
CA THR A 635 -15.02 14.02 -4.10
C THR A 635 -15.51 14.73 -2.84
N ARG A 636 -15.09 15.99 -2.67
CA ARG A 636 -15.62 16.90 -1.66
C ARG A 636 -16.01 18.22 -2.31
N TYR A 637 -17.09 18.80 -1.81
CA TYR A 637 -17.59 20.09 -2.27
C TYR A 637 -17.99 20.96 -1.07
N GLN A 638 -17.33 22.10 -0.93
CA GLN A 638 -17.71 23.13 0.04
C GLN A 638 -18.84 23.97 -0.56
N LEU A 639 -19.97 24.09 0.14
CA LEU A 639 -21.15 24.77 -0.39
C LEU A 639 -20.93 26.29 -0.40
N PRO A 640 -20.95 26.98 -1.54
CA PRO A 640 -20.77 28.44 -1.56
C PRO A 640 -21.82 29.23 -0.80
N MET A 641 -23.03 28.68 -0.69
CA MET A 641 -24.15 29.32 0.06
C MET A 641 -24.08 29.04 1.56
N LEU A 642 -23.30 28.10 2.00
CA LEU A 642 -23.05 27.72 3.40
C LEU A 642 -21.61 27.23 3.51
N PRO A 643 -20.61 28.14 3.51
CA PRO A 643 -19.20 27.79 3.45
C PRO A 643 -18.69 26.91 4.60
N GLU A 644 -19.42 26.90 5.71
CA GLU A 644 -19.16 26.04 6.86
C GLU A 644 -19.45 24.56 6.57
N LEU A 645 -20.26 24.26 5.54
CA LEU A 645 -20.63 22.89 5.18
C LEU A 645 -19.86 22.39 3.97
N THR A 646 -19.09 21.32 4.17
CA THR A 646 -18.47 20.53 3.12
C THR A 646 -19.16 19.18 3.06
N VAL A 647 -19.55 18.75 1.87
CA VAL A 647 -20.14 17.44 1.63
C VAL A 647 -19.37 16.70 0.56
N GLY A 648 -19.47 15.39 0.56
CA GLY A 648 -18.80 14.59 -0.45
C GLY A 648 -19.10 13.11 -0.32
N GLY A 649 -18.35 12.33 -1.08
CA GLY A 649 -18.50 10.90 -1.04
C GLY A 649 -17.66 10.25 -2.12
N GLY A 650 -17.73 8.93 -2.18
CA GLY A 650 -16.94 8.17 -3.13
C GLY A 650 -17.59 6.85 -3.53
N VAL A 651 -16.99 6.26 -4.55
CA VAL A 651 -17.34 4.93 -5.04
C VAL A 651 -16.07 4.14 -5.28
N ASN A 652 -15.98 2.98 -4.66
CA ASN A 652 -14.96 1.98 -4.96
C ASN A 652 -15.63 0.81 -5.69
N TRP A 653 -15.28 0.60 -6.96
CA TRP A 653 -15.83 -0.46 -7.79
C TRP A 653 -14.73 -1.40 -8.28
N GLN A 654 -15.05 -2.69 -8.32
CA GLN A 654 -14.19 -3.71 -8.91
C GLN A 654 -14.98 -4.72 -9.73
N ASN A 655 -14.32 -5.30 -10.76
CA ASN A 655 -14.88 -6.42 -11.49
C ASN A 655 -14.75 -7.73 -10.70
N LYS A 656 -15.41 -8.78 -11.23
CA LYS A 656 -15.38 -10.12 -10.62
C LYS A 656 -13.97 -10.66 -10.48
N VAL A 657 -13.77 -11.43 -9.38
CA VAL A 657 -12.57 -12.25 -9.11
C VAL A 657 -12.95 -13.70 -8.91
N TRP A 658 -11.99 -14.60 -9.09
CA TRP A 658 -12.20 -16.02 -8.88
C TRP A 658 -10.88 -16.75 -8.64
N THR A 659 -10.96 -17.89 -7.98
CA THR A 659 -9.85 -18.83 -7.83
C THR A 659 -10.34 -20.28 -7.96
N ASP A 660 -9.53 -21.11 -8.57
CA ASP A 660 -9.78 -22.56 -8.62
C ASP A 660 -9.06 -23.19 -7.42
N VAL A 661 -9.83 -23.89 -6.60
CA VAL A 661 -9.35 -24.55 -5.39
C VAL A 661 -9.19 -26.03 -5.68
N GLU A 662 -7.96 -26.50 -5.66
CA GLU A 662 -7.63 -27.92 -5.72
C GLU A 662 -7.99 -28.59 -4.39
N GLY A 663 -8.55 -29.79 -4.43
CA GLY A 663 -9.00 -30.50 -3.21
C GLY A 663 -10.31 -29.97 -2.61
N GLY A 664 -11.12 -29.25 -3.37
CA GLY A 664 -12.50 -28.93 -2.99
C GLY A 664 -13.36 -30.18 -2.86
N PRO A 665 -14.61 -30.10 -2.30
CA PRO A 665 -15.45 -31.25 -2.05
C PRO A 665 -15.75 -32.12 -3.28
N ALA A 666 -15.74 -31.46 -4.47
CA ALA A 666 -15.92 -32.13 -5.78
C ALA A 666 -14.60 -32.26 -6.57
N GLY A 667 -13.44 -32.25 -5.89
CA GLY A 667 -12.12 -32.16 -6.50
C GLY A 667 -11.74 -30.72 -6.76
N ARG A 668 -11.57 -30.29 -8.05
CA ARG A 668 -11.35 -28.90 -8.40
C ARG A 668 -12.66 -28.11 -8.38
N SER A 669 -12.74 -27.11 -7.53
CA SER A 669 -13.93 -26.26 -7.34
C SER A 669 -13.58 -24.79 -7.52
N ARG A 670 -14.50 -23.97 -8.08
CA ARG A 670 -14.29 -22.55 -8.30
C ARG A 670 -15.02 -21.70 -7.27
N ALA A 671 -14.22 -20.94 -6.50
CA ALA A 671 -14.72 -19.85 -5.68
C ALA A 671 -14.71 -18.53 -6.47
N GLU A 672 -15.75 -17.71 -6.33
CA GLU A 672 -15.84 -16.46 -7.06
C GLU A 672 -16.60 -15.39 -6.29
N GLN A 673 -16.20 -14.13 -6.48
CA GLN A 673 -16.91 -12.92 -6.08
C GLN A 673 -17.31 -12.18 -7.34
N GLY A 674 -18.61 -11.90 -7.51
CA GLY A 674 -19.13 -11.07 -8.60
C GLY A 674 -18.63 -9.62 -8.52
N SER A 675 -18.79 -8.85 -9.59
CA SER A 675 -18.47 -7.41 -9.57
C SER A 675 -19.34 -6.68 -8.55
N TYR A 676 -18.77 -5.72 -7.85
CA TYR A 676 -19.49 -4.89 -6.89
C TYR A 676 -18.92 -3.47 -6.81
N GLY A 677 -19.71 -2.57 -6.23
CA GLY A 677 -19.30 -1.21 -5.90
C GLY A 677 -19.78 -0.84 -4.50
N LEU A 678 -18.94 -0.14 -3.77
CA LEU A 678 -19.21 0.39 -2.44
C LEU A 678 -19.30 1.90 -2.53
N VAL A 679 -20.40 2.45 -2.01
CA VAL A 679 -20.64 3.89 -1.97
C VAL A 679 -20.41 4.39 -0.56
N ASN A 680 -19.62 5.47 -0.44
CA ASN A 680 -19.31 6.11 0.84
C ASN A 680 -19.77 7.57 0.79
N LEU A 681 -20.22 8.11 1.91
CA LEU A 681 -20.60 9.52 2.06
C LEU A 681 -19.78 10.18 3.16
N PHE A 682 -19.64 11.47 3.01
CA PHE A 682 -18.89 12.32 3.92
C PHE A 682 -19.58 13.68 4.06
N SER A 683 -19.57 14.23 5.27
CA SER A 683 -20.02 15.57 5.56
C SER A 683 -19.22 16.16 6.71
N ARG A 684 -18.73 17.39 6.55
CA ARG A 684 -18.02 18.16 7.59
C ARG A 684 -18.67 19.51 7.75
N TYR A 685 -18.99 19.88 8.99
CA TYR A 685 -19.52 21.18 9.35
C TYR A 685 -18.55 21.92 10.28
N GLN A 686 -18.09 23.09 9.86
CA GLN A 686 -17.24 23.97 10.64
C GLN A 686 -18.11 24.82 11.55
N VAL A 687 -18.22 24.40 12.83
CA VAL A 687 -19.12 25.05 13.82
C VAL A 687 -18.58 26.41 14.25
N THR A 688 -17.27 26.50 14.46
CA THR A 688 -16.54 27.75 14.67
C THR A 688 -15.24 27.70 13.84
N LYS A 689 -14.46 28.77 13.80
CA LYS A 689 -13.17 28.78 13.09
C LYS A 689 -12.23 27.65 13.54
N ASP A 690 -12.36 27.19 14.78
CA ASP A 690 -11.45 26.23 15.42
C ASP A 690 -12.13 24.87 15.69
N PHE A 691 -13.47 24.75 15.57
CA PHE A 691 -14.21 23.54 15.90
C PHE A 691 -15.01 23.02 14.72
N ALA A 692 -14.78 21.76 14.36
CA ALA A 692 -15.50 21.07 13.29
C ALA A 692 -16.08 19.73 13.74
N VAL A 693 -17.18 19.33 13.13
CA VAL A 693 -17.81 18.01 13.27
C VAL A 693 -17.89 17.37 11.89
N GLN A 694 -17.51 16.09 11.81
CA GLN A 694 -17.51 15.32 10.57
C GLN A 694 -18.28 14.02 10.76
N ALA A 695 -19.04 13.61 9.74
CA ALA A 695 -19.70 12.31 9.66
C ALA A 695 -19.27 11.59 8.40
N ASN A 696 -18.99 10.29 8.53
CA ASN A 696 -18.66 9.40 7.43
C ASN A 696 -19.60 8.18 7.46
N VAL A 697 -20.11 7.78 6.30
CA VAL A 697 -20.91 6.58 6.09
C VAL A 697 -20.22 5.72 5.05
N ASN A 698 -19.87 4.50 5.40
CA ASN A 698 -19.24 3.54 4.48
C ASN A 698 -20.23 2.43 4.11
N ASN A 699 -20.09 1.92 2.88
CA ASN A 699 -20.98 0.91 2.32
C ASN A 699 -22.46 1.29 2.51
N LEU A 700 -22.83 2.48 2.04
CA LEU A 700 -24.15 3.12 2.21
C LEU A 700 -25.34 2.20 1.89
N PHE A 701 -25.20 1.32 0.89
CA PHE A 701 -26.28 0.43 0.44
C PHE A 701 -26.22 -0.96 1.11
N ASP A 702 -25.39 -1.11 2.13
CA ASP A 702 -25.17 -2.38 2.85
C ASP A 702 -24.92 -3.56 1.93
N LYS A 703 -24.10 -3.32 0.88
CA LYS A 703 -23.74 -4.35 -0.09
C LYS A 703 -23.00 -5.50 0.61
N GLU A 704 -23.51 -6.71 0.48
CA GLU A 704 -22.82 -7.93 0.89
C GLU A 704 -21.82 -8.36 -0.20
N TYR A 705 -20.58 -8.61 0.21
CA TYR A 705 -19.47 -9.00 -0.68
C TYR A 705 -18.42 -9.76 0.12
N TYR A 706 -17.51 -10.40 -0.62
CA TYR A 706 -16.33 -11.05 -0.05
C TYR A 706 -15.08 -10.24 -0.36
N ASP A 707 -14.26 -10.00 0.68
CA ASP A 707 -12.92 -9.45 0.57
C ASP A 707 -11.87 -10.51 0.18
N TYR A 708 -12.19 -11.80 0.45
CA TYR A 708 -11.39 -12.94 0.04
C TYR A 708 -12.29 -14.09 -0.40
N VAL A 709 -11.87 -14.78 -1.47
CA VAL A 709 -12.52 -15.99 -1.98
C VAL A 709 -11.50 -17.09 -2.28
N GLY A 710 -11.71 -18.26 -1.70
CA GLY A 710 -10.85 -19.43 -1.82
C GLY A 710 -11.53 -20.67 -1.28
N SER A 711 -10.78 -21.54 -0.60
CA SER A 711 -11.33 -22.63 0.19
C SER A 711 -12.20 -22.14 1.35
N TYR A 712 -11.98 -20.89 1.75
CA TYR A 712 -12.80 -20.13 2.67
C TYR A 712 -13.13 -18.76 2.07
N VAL A 713 -14.07 -18.06 2.67
CA VAL A 713 -14.45 -16.69 2.33
C VAL A 713 -14.27 -15.79 3.55
N VAL A 714 -13.91 -14.51 3.28
CA VAL A 714 -13.94 -13.43 4.28
C VAL A 714 -14.96 -12.42 3.81
N TYR A 715 -15.98 -12.17 4.63
CA TYR A 715 -16.99 -11.16 4.33
C TYR A 715 -16.44 -9.76 4.51
N GLY A 716 -16.82 -8.86 3.61
CA GLY A 716 -16.54 -7.44 3.75
C GLY A 716 -17.47 -6.74 4.74
N ALA A 717 -17.03 -5.59 5.25
CA ALA A 717 -17.75 -4.85 6.28
C ALA A 717 -19.14 -4.37 5.81
N PRO A 718 -20.18 -4.50 6.66
CA PRO A 718 -21.50 -3.94 6.41
C PRO A 718 -21.50 -2.41 6.43
N LEU A 719 -22.68 -1.81 6.17
CA LEU A 719 -22.90 -0.38 6.39
C LEU A 719 -22.39 0.01 7.78
N ASN A 720 -21.56 1.04 7.83
CA ASN A 720 -21.05 1.58 9.07
C ASN A 720 -20.97 3.10 9.04
N VAL A 721 -21.06 3.69 10.21
CA VAL A 721 -21.11 5.15 10.39
C VAL A 721 -20.08 5.54 11.44
N SER A 722 -19.47 6.70 11.26
CA SER A 722 -18.66 7.33 12.30
C SER A 722 -18.91 8.84 12.33
N VAL A 723 -18.81 9.41 13.52
CA VAL A 723 -18.86 10.85 13.75
C VAL A 723 -17.60 11.24 14.50
N SER A 724 -16.97 12.31 14.08
CA SER A 724 -15.78 12.87 14.74
C SER A 724 -15.96 14.36 15.01
N ALA A 725 -15.35 14.82 16.08
CA ALA A 725 -15.21 16.24 16.42
C ALA A 725 -13.72 16.57 16.50
N SER A 726 -13.32 17.71 15.97
CA SER A 726 -11.95 18.20 16.03
C SER A 726 -11.91 19.66 16.47
N TYR A 727 -10.91 19.99 17.27
CA TYR A 727 -10.66 21.33 17.76
C TYR A 727 -9.20 21.71 17.53
N ASP A 728 -9.00 22.79 16.78
CA ASP A 728 -7.70 23.41 16.49
C ASP A 728 -7.46 24.56 17.46
N PHE A 729 -6.22 24.77 17.96
CA PHE A 729 -5.89 25.84 18.89
C PHE A 729 -4.44 26.30 18.78
#